data_52b372da470a14bada37c1888869fc4f
#
_entry.id   52b372da470a14bada37c1888869fc4f
#
_cell.length_a   1.000
_cell.length_b   1.000
_cell.length_c   1.000
_cell.angle_alpha   90.00
_cell.angle_beta   90.00
_cell.angle_gamma   90.00
#
_symmetry.space_group_name_H-M   'P 1'
#
loop_
_entity.id
_entity.type
_entity.pdbx_description
1 polymer ?
#
loop_
_entity_poly.entity_id
_entity_poly.type
_entity_poly.pdbx_seq_one_letter_code
_entity_poly.pdbx_strand_id
1 'polypeptide(L)'
;MKLDWDAKHGPVTGPINTTVAALAVGYAGHATGMPWQWAGLTAGAGLLGTHIAGRRRQVTPATLALRAAGWLGAGGWCSWAIASGPWSQTMLGTLAAGALGLGAAMAGAHRVEAKAEEKRIEAEAAARRATLDGKRQKIADEWEDRIVRVCAGAVVQIVGVEVWESGGGFSLDGECGAGGTRWKDIGVYKEQLASDARLPEGCGVEVGPGTHRGAVLLHVSTVNRLVDDVYYPEDYSPLTVNAPAPIGVLPDGTPEGPVNRQTSMLLVGRRGSGKTNLMNVMICNQCRMTDSITFVIDLNGGGLALKWLRAWHAAGRPGRPPIDWVADTPQKAHAMALALVRIAKARKVGYQDREIAANDDKLPVDHEVPEIRVFNDEGAEIFSTRSRRDETLRGIADNLVQTLEIARAAAVNETTSGLRATQDVISDPQILKQSVFKAAMKVADDAELNYFFGYNHNASAEDAPYPGCALVRDDEGQVHPIKVYRVKPAQLIDIVKATTDRRPELDELSRRAAGEAYEQRWMNTDHLFGTGPAPAPAEMPAEETLQERPRGRSITADWGTSPAGGEAQAAIDQAEEAQRRLHKAMNEAGGRDGDLDAQFMDILAGGGVTWKAPAVEPPAAVAAENDGDPRKEMVFGIVEKAGEDGIGPEAIREIFDRFFKPHGYETPHAATIGRWLGADPRVHKPKFGRYAVRRDAS
;
A
#
# COMPACT_ATOMS: atom_id res chain seq x y z
N MET A 1 -1.13 -36.03 -0.68
CA MET A 1 -0.41 -35.78 0.58
C MET A 1 0.72 -34.82 0.24
N LYS A 2 0.58 -33.50 0.51
CA LYS A 2 1.67 -32.54 0.35
C LYS A 2 2.67 -32.78 1.48
N LEU A 3 3.89 -33.13 1.17
CA LEU A 3 4.98 -33.26 2.13
C LEU A 3 5.37 -31.83 2.54
N ASP A 4 5.09 -31.48 3.79
CA ASP A 4 5.43 -30.18 4.36
C ASP A 4 6.88 -30.21 4.85
N TRP A 5 7.80 -29.76 3.99
CA TRP A 5 9.23 -29.70 4.28
C TRP A 5 9.61 -28.52 5.21
N ASP A 6 8.69 -27.57 5.37
CA ASP A 6 8.93 -26.35 6.19
C ASP A 6 8.52 -26.55 7.66
N ALA A 7 7.78 -27.59 7.98
CA ALA A 7 7.36 -27.88 9.34
C ALA A 7 8.52 -28.46 10.17
N LYS A 8 9.05 -27.73 11.13
CA LYS A 8 10.16 -28.16 12.02
C LYS A 8 9.92 -29.50 12.75
N HIS A 9 8.68 -29.97 12.86
CA HIS A 9 8.26 -31.18 13.55
C HIS A 9 7.15 -31.94 12.82
N GLY A 10 7.15 -31.91 11.48
CA GLY A 10 6.23 -32.66 10.65
C GLY A 10 6.47 -34.17 10.69
N PRO A 11 5.55 -34.97 10.12
CA PRO A 11 5.66 -36.45 10.11
C PRO A 11 6.88 -36.98 9.34
N VAL A 12 7.54 -36.17 8.52
CA VAL A 12 8.78 -36.49 7.79
C VAL A 12 9.98 -35.83 8.44
N THR A 13 9.93 -34.53 8.68
CA THR A 13 11.06 -33.75 9.20
C THR A 13 11.37 -34.05 10.65
N GLY A 14 10.38 -34.37 11.48
CA GLY A 14 10.56 -34.77 12.87
C GLY A 14 11.40 -36.05 13.02
N PRO A 15 11.02 -37.17 12.41
CA PRO A 15 11.81 -38.41 12.40
C PRO A 15 13.20 -38.26 11.81
N ILE A 16 13.35 -37.52 10.69
CA ILE A 16 14.67 -37.27 10.07
C ILE A 16 15.58 -36.53 11.06
N ASN A 17 15.12 -35.42 11.63
CA ASN A 17 15.91 -34.62 12.56
C ASN A 17 16.28 -35.42 13.82
N THR A 18 15.36 -36.22 14.35
CA THR A 18 15.60 -37.11 15.51
C THR A 18 16.65 -38.17 15.17
N THR A 19 16.56 -38.75 13.98
CA THR A 19 17.50 -39.78 13.51
C THR A 19 18.91 -39.23 13.33
N VAL A 20 19.02 -38.07 12.68
CA VAL A 20 20.32 -37.39 12.47
C VAL A 20 20.93 -37.00 13.80
N ALA A 21 20.14 -36.44 14.71
CA ALA A 21 20.59 -36.06 16.04
C ALA A 21 21.04 -37.29 16.85
N ALA A 22 20.28 -38.37 16.83
CA ALA A 22 20.64 -39.62 17.52
C ALA A 22 21.94 -40.21 16.98
N LEU A 23 22.10 -40.23 15.65
CA LEU A 23 23.33 -40.73 15.01
C LEU A 23 24.54 -39.87 15.40
N ALA A 24 24.40 -38.56 15.38
CA ALA A 24 25.47 -37.62 15.75
C ALA A 24 25.88 -37.79 17.21
N VAL A 25 24.90 -37.86 18.15
CA VAL A 25 25.14 -38.06 19.57
C VAL A 25 25.75 -39.46 19.85
N GLY A 26 25.23 -40.50 19.21
CA GLY A 26 25.76 -41.88 19.34
C GLY A 26 27.21 -41.97 18.87
N TYR A 27 27.53 -41.34 17.74
CA TYR A 27 28.90 -41.33 17.19
C TYR A 27 29.85 -40.52 18.09
N ALA A 28 29.50 -39.26 18.40
CA ALA A 28 30.33 -38.40 19.22
C ALA A 28 30.57 -38.98 20.61
N GLY A 29 29.52 -39.53 21.22
CA GLY A 29 29.63 -40.16 22.56
C GLY A 29 30.50 -41.37 22.55
N HIS A 30 30.43 -42.26 21.52
CA HIS A 30 31.30 -43.41 21.38
C HIS A 30 32.75 -42.98 21.13
N ALA A 31 33.00 -42.02 20.22
CA ALA A 31 34.34 -41.55 19.88
C ALA A 31 35.05 -40.87 21.06
N THR A 32 34.30 -40.19 21.93
CA THR A 32 34.85 -39.49 23.12
C THR A 32 34.89 -40.36 24.39
N GLY A 33 34.41 -41.61 24.34
CA GLY A 33 34.30 -42.45 25.55
C GLY A 33 33.29 -41.95 26.60
N MET A 34 32.26 -41.22 26.18
CA MET A 34 31.25 -40.72 27.07
C MET A 34 30.49 -41.84 27.79
N PRO A 35 30.20 -41.75 29.09
CA PRO A 35 29.36 -42.71 29.79
C PRO A 35 27.97 -42.79 29.16
N TRP A 36 27.52 -44.01 28.78
CA TRP A 36 26.24 -44.23 28.08
C TRP A 36 25.01 -43.74 28.90
N GLN A 37 25.13 -43.65 30.23
CA GLN A 37 24.09 -43.16 31.12
C GLN A 37 23.68 -41.72 30.83
N TRP A 38 24.58 -40.88 30.27
CA TRP A 38 24.28 -39.49 29.94
C TRP A 38 23.21 -39.36 28.87
N ALA A 39 23.17 -40.29 27.88
CA ALA A 39 22.12 -40.31 26.88
C ALA A 39 20.74 -40.59 27.49
N GLY A 40 20.69 -41.50 28.48
CA GLY A 40 19.47 -41.77 29.25
C GLY A 40 18.98 -40.55 30.07
N LEU A 41 19.91 -39.85 30.74
CA LEU A 41 19.59 -38.64 31.50
C LEU A 41 19.06 -37.52 30.57
N THR A 42 19.68 -37.33 29.43
CA THR A 42 19.24 -36.34 28.43
C THR A 42 17.85 -36.68 27.91
N ALA A 43 17.58 -37.96 27.63
CA ALA A 43 16.24 -38.40 27.23
C ALA A 43 15.20 -38.18 28.31
N GLY A 44 15.51 -38.38 29.55
CA GLY A 44 14.66 -38.11 30.72
C GLY A 44 14.34 -36.62 30.85
N ALA A 45 15.35 -35.76 30.71
CA ALA A 45 15.14 -34.29 30.73
C ALA A 45 14.29 -33.82 29.54
N GLY A 46 14.53 -34.35 28.32
CA GLY A 46 13.73 -34.06 27.14
C GLY A 46 12.27 -34.51 27.27
N LEU A 47 12.05 -35.67 27.91
CA LEU A 47 10.71 -36.19 28.19
C LEU A 47 9.94 -35.29 29.15
N LEU A 48 10.59 -34.85 30.23
CA LEU A 48 10.01 -33.91 31.20
C LEU A 48 9.67 -32.56 30.54
N GLY A 49 10.62 -31.99 29.79
CA GLY A 49 10.41 -30.74 29.07
C GLY A 49 9.27 -30.82 28.05
N THR A 50 9.19 -31.93 27.30
CA THR A 50 8.11 -32.18 26.34
C THR A 50 6.75 -32.31 27.02
N HIS A 51 6.70 -32.98 28.19
CA HIS A 51 5.46 -33.12 28.94
C HIS A 51 4.96 -31.75 29.46
N ILE A 52 5.84 -30.94 30.04
CA ILE A 52 5.49 -29.59 30.56
C ILE A 52 5.03 -28.69 29.41
N ALA A 53 5.80 -28.62 28.30
CA ALA A 53 5.47 -27.80 27.17
C ALA A 53 4.18 -28.27 26.46
N GLY A 54 3.97 -29.58 26.38
CA GLY A 54 2.78 -30.16 25.78
C GLY A 54 1.49 -29.86 26.55
N ARG A 55 1.56 -29.92 27.90
CA ARG A 55 0.44 -29.52 28.77
C ARG A 55 0.09 -28.04 28.62
N ARG A 56 1.09 -27.15 28.55
CA ARG A 56 0.86 -25.70 28.29
C ARG A 56 0.22 -25.42 26.95
N ARG A 57 0.51 -26.22 25.95
CA ARG A 57 -0.02 -26.10 24.60
C ARG A 57 -1.27 -26.94 24.34
N GLN A 58 -1.82 -27.60 25.37
CA GLN A 58 -3.01 -28.46 25.29
C GLN A 58 -2.92 -29.54 24.20
N VAL A 59 -1.72 -30.10 23.98
CA VAL A 59 -1.48 -31.18 23.02
C VAL A 59 -2.20 -32.45 23.46
N THR A 60 -2.76 -33.19 22.51
CA THR A 60 -3.51 -34.44 22.82
C THR A 60 -2.63 -35.47 23.55
N PRO A 61 -3.21 -36.28 24.47
CA PRO A 61 -2.48 -37.31 25.20
C PRO A 61 -1.76 -38.31 24.27
N ALA A 62 -2.36 -38.60 23.11
CA ALA A 62 -1.74 -39.51 22.11
C ALA A 62 -0.45 -38.92 21.55
N THR A 63 -0.44 -37.67 21.20
CA THR A 63 0.75 -36.96 20.69
C THR A 63 1.83 -36.83 21.79
N LEU A 64 1.42 -36.58 23.05
CA LEU A 64 2.35 -36.55 24.18
C LEU A 64 3.00 -37.92 24.39
N ALA A 65 2.23 -39.01 24.35
CA ALA A 65 2.74 -40.37 24.46
C ALA A 65 3.72 -40.72 23.33
N LEU A 66 3.40 -40.29 22.09
CA LEU A 66 4.27 -40.53 20.97
C LEU A 66 5.61 -39.78 21.06
N ARG A 67 5.56 -38.50 21.49
CA ARG A 67 6.78 -37.72 21.75
C ARG A 67 7.61 -38.32 22.86
N ALA A 68 6.98 -38.85 23.93
CA ALA A 68 7.63 -39.55 24.98
C ALA A 68 8.33 -40.83 24.47
N ALA A 69 7.63 -41.63 23.66
CA ALA A 69 8.21 -42.81 23.03
C ALA A 69 9.41 -42.47 22.12
N GLY A 70 9.34 -41.31 21.40
CA GLY A 70 10.45 -40.79 20.60
C GLY A 70 11.69 -40.49 21.44
N TRP A 71 11.54 -39.81 22.60
CA TRP A 71 12.64 -39.53 23.53
C TRP A 71 13.24 -40.83 24.14
N LEU A 72 12.40 -41.77 24.56
CA LEU A 72 12.86 -43.05 25.09
C LEU A 72 13.57 -43.90 24.03
N GLY A 73 13.01 -43.98 22.82
CA GLY A 73 13.61 -44.72 21.72
C GLY A 73 14.95 -44.14 21.29
N ALA A 74 15.03 -42.81 21.07
CA ALA A 74 16.26 -42.14 20.69
C ALA A 74 17.33 -42.22 21.81
N GLY A 75 16.95 -42.01 23.08
CA GLY A 75 17.86 -42.13 24.22
C GLY A 75 18.37 -43.53 24.44
N GLY A 76 17.50 -44.54 24.33
CA GLY A 76 17.88 -45.97 24.39
C GLY A 76 18.84 -46.36 23.28
N TRP A 77 18.53 -45.94 22.04
CA TRP A 77 19.42 -46.19 20.89
C TRP A 77 20.78 -45.46 21.08
N CYS A 78 20.80 -44.21 21.48
CA CYS A 78 22.04 -43.47 21.76
C CYS A 78 22.86 -44.15 22.84
N SER A 79 22.25 -44.60 23.96
CA SER A 79 22.94 -45.31 25.01
C SER A 79 23.61 -46.62 24.49
N TRP A 80 22.89 -47.34 23.68
CA TRP A 80 23.41 -48.55 23.01
C TRP A 80 24.53 -48.22 22.02
N ALA A 81 24.35 -47.24 21.17
CA ALA A 81 25.36 -46.80 20.18
C ALA A 81 26.66 -46.28 20.87
N ILE A 82 26.56 -45.56 22.00
CA ILE A 82 27.72 -45.13 22.78
C ILE A 82 28.49 -46.32 23.32
N ALA A 83 27.79 -47.32 23.84
CA ALA A 83 28.41 -48.51 24.42
C ALA A 83 29.04 -49.45 23.40
N SER A 84 28.43 -49.67 22.24
CA SER A 84 28.81 -50.74 21.28
C SER A 84 29.34 -50.20 19.94
N GLY A 85 29.30 -48.90 19.69
CA GLY A 85 29.62 -48.28 18.42
C GLY A 85 28.40 -48.22 17.48
N PRO A 86 28.22 -47.11 16.73
CA PRO A 86 27.00 -46.87 15.95
C PRO A 86 27.00 -47.55 14.54
N TRP A 87 28.12 -48.13 14.08
CA TRP A 87 28.30 -48.46 12.65
C TRP A 87 27.97 -49.92 12.28
N SER A 88 27.46 -50.72 13.19
CA SER A 88 27.03 -52.09 12.84
C SER A 88 25.74 -52.07 12.01
N GLN A 89 25.56 -53.07 11.14
CA GLN A 89 24.33 -53.19 10.35
C GLN A 89 23.09 -53.29 11.22
N THR A 90 23.17 -53.91 12.38
CA THR A 90 22.07 -53.99 13.34
C THR A 90 21.74 -52.65 13.92
N MET A 91 22.74 -51.84 14.28
CA MET A 91 22.54 -50.49 14.80
C MET A 91 21.89 -49.55 13.81
N LEU A 92 22.41 -49.50 12.60
CA LEU A 92 21.84 -48.68 11.52
C LEU A 92 20.44 -49.16 11.11
N GLY A 93 20.24 -50.46 11.06
CA GLY A 93 18.93 -51.07 10.76
C GLY A 93 17.86 -50.73 11.81
N THR A 94 18.23 -50.83 13.11
CA THR A 94 17.29 -50.47 14.20
C THR A 94 16.97 -48.95 14.23
N LEU A 95 17.95 -48.10 13.91
CA LEU A 95 17.73 -46.66 13.79
C LEU A 95 16.77 -46.34 12.64
N ALA A 96 16.99 -46.96 11.46
CA ALA A 96 16.12 -46.76 10.32
C ALA A 96 14.70 -47.28 10.57
N ALA A 97 14.56 -48.48 11.15
CA ALA A 97 13.26 -49.03 11.53
C ALA A 97 12.53 -48.18 12.56
N GLY A 98 13.25 -47.66 13.56
CA GLY A 98 12.71 -46.71 14.54
C GLY A 98 12.23 -45.40 13.92
N ALA A 99 12.99 -44.84 12.97
CA ALA A 99 12.62 -43.64 12.24
C ALA A 99 11.36 -43.83 11.40
N LEU A 100 11.26 -44.95 10.68
CA LEU A 100 10.07 -45.28 9.86
C LEU A 100 8.84 -45.52 10.74
N GLY A 101 8.98 -46.26 11.84
CA GLY A 101 7.90 -46.46 12.81
C GLY A 101 7.41 -45.20 13.46
N LEU A 102 8.34 -44.33 13.88
CA LEU A 102 8.01 -43.02 14.45
C LEU A 102 7.31 -42.10 13.42
N GLY A 103 7.80 -42.09 12.17
CA GLY A 103 7.19 -41.31 11.08
C GLY A 103 5.76 -41.73 10.78
N ALA A 104 5.51 -43.05 10.70
CA ALA A 104 4.16 -43.59 10.48
C ALA A 104 3.20 -43.20 11.65
N ALA A 105 3.68 -43.35 12.90
CA ALA A 105 2.90 -43.02 14.08
C ALA A 105 2.64 -41.49 14.19
N MET A 106 3.63 -40.66 13.86
CA MET A 106 3.48 -39.19 13.83
C MET A 106 2.48 -38.72 12.77
N ALA A 107 2.40 -39.40 11.62
CA ALA A 107 1.39 -39.09 10.59
C ALA A 107 -0.04 -39.33 11.11
N GLY A 108 -0.25 -40.37 11.91
CA GLY A 108 -1.53 -40.63 12.59
C GLY A 108 -1.84 -39.58 13.66
N ALA A 109 -0.89 -39.28 14.52
CA ALA A 109 -1.04 -38.29 15.59
C ALA A 109 -1.34 -36.89 15.05
N HIS A 110 -0.69 -36.47 13.96
CA HIS A 110 -0.96 -35.17 13.30
C HIS A 110 -2.42 -35.04 12.84
N ARG A 111 -3.00 -36.12 12.32
CA ARG A 111 -4.43 -36.12 11.91
C ARG A 111 -5.37 -36.00 13.10
N VAL A 112 -5.03 -36.65 14.21
CA VAL A 112 -5.82 -36.60 15.45
C VAL A 112 -5.75 -35.21 16.07
N GLU A 113 -4.57 -34.59 16.07
CA GLU A 113 -4.34 -33.23 16.58
C GLU A 113 -5.10 -32.19 15.76
N ALA A 114 -5.03 -32.27 14.43
CA ALA A 114 -5.75 -31.38 13.53
C ALA A 114 -7.28 -31.47 13.75
N LYS A 115 -7.83 -32.68 13.91
CA LYS A 115 -9.25 -32.83 14.23
C LYS A 115 -9.64 -32.34 15.62
N ALA A 116 -8.74 -32.44 16.60
CA ALA A 116 -9.00 -31.94 17.94
C ALA A 116 -8.99 -30.42 17.97
N GLU A 117 -8.09 -29.77 17.21
CA GLU A 117 -8.03 -28.32 17.04
C GLU A 117 -9.28 -27.80 16.32
N GLU A 118 -9.68 -28.44 15.22
CA GLU A 118 -10.91 -28.13 14.50
C GLU A 118 -12.14 -28.14 15.42
N LYS A 119 -12.31 -29.21 16.22
CA LYS A 119 -13.41 -29.31 17.19
C LYS A 119 -13.34 -28.22 18.28
N ARG A 120 -12.15 -27.80 18.68
CA ARG A 120 -12.00 -26.74 19.67
C ARG A 120 -12.44 -25.40 19.09
N ILE A 121 -12.01 -25.08 17.89
CA ILE A 121 -12.43 -23.87 17.17
C ILE A 121 -13.95 -23.87 16.96
N GLU A 122 -14.55 -24.97 16.52
CA GLU A 122 -15.98 -25.11 16.38
C GLU A 122 -16.74 -24.92 17.71
N ALA A 123 -16.21 -25.47 18.80
CA ALA A 123 -16.82 -25.32 20.13
C ALA A 123 -16.72 -23.86 20.66
N GLU A 124 -15.63 -23.18 20.43
CA GLU A 124 -15.46 -21.77 20.78
C GLU A 124 -16.39 -20.87 19.95
N ALA A 125 -16.50 -21.14 18.65
CA ALA A 125 -17.43 -20.45 17.77
C ALA A 125 -18.89 -20.67 18.18
N ALA A 126 -19.26 -21.92 18.47
CA ALA A 126 -20.60 -22.25 18.97
C ALA A 126 -20.92 -21.57 20.31
N ALA A 127 -19.95 -21.47 21.22
CA ALA A 127 -20.10 -20.79 22.49
C ALA A 127 -20.36 -19.28 22.30
N ARG A 128 -19.62 -18.61 21.39
CA ARG A 128 -19.86 -17.20 21.03
C ARG A 128 -21.24 -17.02 20.41
N ARG A 129 -21.60 -17.89 19.47
CA ARG A 129 -22.92 -17.86 18.82
C ARG A 129 -24.08 -18.01 19.81
N ALA A 130 -23.93 -18.83 20.83
CA ALA A 130 -24.96 -19.03 21.87
C ALA A 130 -25.26 -17.76 22.70
N THR A 131 -24.45 -16.72 22.61
CA THR A 131 -24.68 -15.41 23.24
C THR A 131 -25.57 -14.48 22.43
N LEU A 132 -25.89 -14.81 21.17
CA LEU A 132 -26.73 -13.99 20.29
C LEU A 132 -28.20 -14.08 20.73
N ASP A 133 -28.90 -12.94 20.72
CA ASP A 133 -30.35 -12.91 20.90
C ASP A 133 -31.07 -13.46 19.67
N GLY A 134 -32.38 -13.77 19.81
CA GLY A 134 -33.12 -14.45 18.74
C GLY A 134 -33.29 -13.68 17.44
N LYS A 135 -33.09 -12.34 17.42
CA LYS A 135 -33.08 -11.52 16.19
C LYS A 135 -31.72 -11.62 15.49
N ARG A 136 -30.66 -11.48 16.26
CA ARG A 136 -29.29 -11.59 15.78
C ARG A 136 -28.98 -13.00 15.27
N GLN A 137 -29.55 -14.02 15.94
CA GLN A 137 -29.44 -15.40 15.50
C GLN A 137 -30.05 -15.60 14.10
N LYS A 138 -31.26 -15.06 13.84
CA LYS A 138 -31.90 -15.14 12.51
C LYS A 138 -31.04 -14.47 11.41
N ILE A 139 -30.46 -13.32 11.70
CA ILE A 139 -29.55 -12.65 10.77
C ILE A 139 -28.33 -13.54 10.50
N ALA A 140 -27.75 -14.13 11.53
CA ALA A 140 -26.61 -15.03 11.39
C ALA A 140 -26.95 -16.24 10.51
N ASP A 141 -28.06 -16.95 10.80
CA ASP A 141 -28.50 -18.12 10.04
C ASP A 141 -28.73 -17.77 8.56
N GLU A 142 -29.43 -16.66 8.29
CA GLU A 142 -29.73 -16.20 6.94
C GLU A 142 -28.45 -15.87 6.15
N TRP A 143 -27.46 -15.25 6.78
CA TRP A 143 -26.22 -14.88 6.10
C TRP A 143 -25.28 -16.06 5.91
N GLU A 144 -25.26 -17.02 6.82
CA GLU A 144 -24.53 -18.28 6.61
C GLU A 144 -25.05 -19.02 5.37
N ASP A 145 -26.39 -19.20 5.27
CA ASP A 145 -27.00 -19.83 4.12
C ASP A 145 -26.74 -19.07 2.81
N ARG A 146 -26.72 -17.73 2.88
CA ARG A 146 -26.41 -16.87 1.73
C ARG A 146 -24.97 -17.02 1.28
N ILE A 147 -24.01 -17.02 2.21
CA ILE A 147 -22.59 -17.18 1.90
C ILE A 147 -22.34 -18.55 1.24
N VAL A 148 -22.89 -19.62 1.80
CA VAL A 148 -22.79 -20.96 1.21
C VAL A 148 -23.34 -20.99 -0.21
N ARG A 149 -24.49 -20.36 -0.45
CA ARG A 149 -25.17 -20.35 -1.76
C ARG A 149 -24.43 -19.50 -2.79
N VAL A 150 -23.90 -18.34 -2.41
CA VAL A 150 -23.32 -17.34 -3.32
C VAL A 150 -21.82 -17.54 -3.50
N CYS A 151 -21.09 -17.87 -2.44
CA CYS A 151 -19.63 -17.88 -2.43
C CYS A 151 -19.02 -19.27 -2.74
N ALA A 152 -19.49 -19.93 -3.80
CA ALA A 152 -18.96 -21.21 -4.30
C ALA A 152 -18.82 -22.29 -3.20
N GLY A 153 -19.74 -22.34 -2.24
CA GLY A 153 -19.72 -23.32 -1.15
C GLY A 153 -18.73 -22.99 -0.02
N ALA A 154 -18.27 -21.75 0.07
CA ALA A 154 -17.51 -21.30 1.24
C ALA A 154 -18.37 -21.46 2.51
N VAL A 155 -17.80 -22.09 3.53
CA VAL A 155 -18.46 -22.28 4.82
C VAL A 155 -17.91 -21.24 5.79
N VAL A 156 -18.79 -20.37 6.26
CA VAL A 156 -18.50 -19.35 7.28
C VAL A 156 -19.52 -19.51 8.40
N GLN A 157 -19.07 -19.60 9.62
CA GLN A 157 -19.94 -19.59 10.79
C GLN A 157 -19.99 -18.18 11.36
N ILE A 158 -21.18 -17.57 11.40
CA ILE A 158 -21.36 -16.23 11.99
C ILE A 158 -21.41 -16.37 13.52
N VAL A 159 -20.42 -15.80 14.19
CA VAL A 159 -20.21 -15.86 15.63
C VAL A 159 -20.62 -14.58 16.34
N GLY A 160 -20.74 -13.47 15.60
CA GLY A 160 -21.15 -12.16 16.10
C GLY A 160 -22.06 -11.44 15.13
N VAL A 161 -23.07 -10.72 15.64
CA VAL A 161 -23.92 -9.82 14.88
C VAL A 161 -24.09 -8.54 15.67
N GLU A 162 -23.63 -7.43 15.10
CA GLU A 162 -23.76 -6.09 15.66
C GLU A 162 -24.70 -5.28 14.77
N VAL A 163 -25.85 -4.90 15.31
CA VAL A 163 -26.79 -3.98 14.61
C VAL A 163 -26.35 -2.57 14.89
N TRP A 164 -26.15 -1.78 13.85
CA TRP A 164 -25.67 -0.41 13.97
C TRP A 164 -26.71 0.48 14.70
N GLU A 165 -26.23 1.28 15.63
CA GLU A 165 -27.10 2.23 16.38
C GLU A 165 -27.81 3.21 15.43
N SER A 166 -27.18 3.50 14.31
CA SER A 166 -27.74 4.32 13.23
C SER A 166 -29.00 3.70 12.58
N GLY A 167 -29.24 2.40 12.77
CA GLY A 167 -30.31 1.65 12.08
C GLY A 167 -30.04 1.46 10.58
N GLY A 168 -28.84 1.82 10.09
CA GLY A 168 -28.46 1.75 8.68
C GLY A 168 -28.02 0.37 8.19
N GLY A 169 -27.83 -0.59 9.10
CA GLY A 169 -27.33 -1.92 8.76
C GLY A 169 -26.82 -2.70 9.96
N PHE A 170 -25.91 -3.63 9.71
CA PHE A 170 -25.31 -4.48 10.73
C PHE A 170 -23.93 -5.01 10.27
N SER A 171 -23.10 -5.38 11.23
CA SER A 171 -21.83 -6.06 11.01
C SER A 171 -21.92 -7.53 11.44
N LEU A 172 -21.28 -8.41 10.70
CA LEU A 172 -21.22 -9.85 10.94
C LEU A 172 -19.77 -10.24 11.17
N ASP A 173 -19.48 -10.85 12.30
CA ASP A 173 -18.18 -11.46 12.59
C ASP A 173 -18.28 -12.97 12.30
N GLY A 174 -17.51 -13.45 11.35
CA GLY A 174 -17.56 -14.81 10.83
C GLY A 174 -16.24 -15.55 10.98
N GLU A 175 -16.34 -16.83 11.33
CA GLU A 175 -15.23 -17.79 11.34
C GLU A 175 -15.28 -18.63 10.07
N CYS A 176 -14.20 -18.59 9.27
CA CYS A 176 -14.09 -19.42 8.09
C CYS A 176 -13.77 -20.88 8.50
N GLY A 177 -14.47 -21.81 7.89
CA GLY A 177 -14.28 -23.25 8.13
C GLY A 177 -12.88 -23.74 7.72
N ALA A 178 -12.51 -24.92 8.22
CA ALA A 178 -11.28 -25.57 7.83
C ALA A 178 -11.22 -25.83 6.31
N GLY A 179 -10.19 -25.34 5.64
CA GLY A 179 -10.05 -25.48 4.17
C GLY A 179 -9.30 -24.34 3.51
N GLY A 180 -8.93 -23.30 4.30
CA GLY A 180 -8.09 -22.20 3.84
C GLY A 180 -8.85 -21.07 3.14
N THR A 181 -10.17 -21.01 3.28
CA THR A 181 -10.99 -19.86 2.86
C THR A 181 -10.52 -18.60 3.60
N ARG A 182 -10.36 -17.51 2.89
CA ARG A 182 -9.95 -16.22 3.42
C ARG A 182 -11.03 -15.19 3.13
N TRP A 183 -11.06 -14.11 3.90
CA TRP A 183 -11.98 -12.99 3.65
C TRP A 183 -11.93 -12.47 2.19
N LYS A 184 -10.73 -12.46 1.54
CA LYS A 184 -10.59 -12.06 0.13
C LYS A 184 -11.34 -12.98 -0.84
N ASP A 185 -11.41 -14.25 -0.51
CA ASP A 185 -12.09 -15.24 -1.36
C ASP A 185 -13.62 -15.04 -1.29
N ILE A 186 -14.14 -14.48 -0.19
CA ILE A 186 -15.55 -14.07 -0.02
C ILE A 186 -15.78 -12.69 -0.63
N GLY A 187 -14.82 -11.76 -0.49
CA GLY A 187 -14.91 -10.39 -0.97
C GLY A 187 -15.12 -10.27 -2.49
N VAL A 188 -14.67 -11.27 -3.26
CA VAL A 188 -14.94 -11.32 -4.71
C VAL A 188 -16.45 -11.37 -5.01
N TYR A 189 -17.26 -11.87 -4.08
CA TYR A 189 -18.71 -12.06 -4.25
C TYR A 189 -19.55 -10.94 -3.60
N LYS A 190 -18.95 -9.81 -3.20
CA LYS A 190 -19.66 -8.72 -2.49
C LYS A 190 -20.93 -8.26 -3.22
N GLU A 191 -20.84 -8.07 -4.54
CA GLU A 191 -21.96 -7.64 -5.39
C GLU A 191 -23.05 -8.70 -5.49
N GLN A 192 -22.67 -9.96 -5.64
CA GLN A 192 -23.60 -11.08 -5.69
C GLN A 192 -24.30 -11.28 -4.34
N LEU A 193 -23.58 -11.09 -3.22
CA LEU A 193 -24.16 -11.12 -1.88
C LEU A 193 -25.17 -9.99 -1.67
N ALA A 194 -24.86 -8.77 -2.11
CA ALA A 194 -25.75 -7.63 -2.07
C ALA A 194 -27.02 -7.87 -2.92
N SER A 195 -26.86 -8.41 -4.13
CA SER A 195 -27.95 -8.75 -5.03
C SER A 195 -28.85 -9.86 -4.47
N ASP A 196 -28.28 -10.95 -3.93
CA ASP A 196 -29.04 -12.05 -3.32
C ASP A 196 -29.78 -11.58 -2.06
N ALA A 197 -29.20 -10.66 -1.29
CA ALA A 197 -29.82 -10.01 -0.14
C ALA A 197 -30.89 -8.99 -0.55
N ARG A 198 -31.05 -8.66 -1.84
CA ARG A 198 -31.93 -7.63 -2.37
C ARG A 198 -31.78 -6.29 -1.65
N LEU A 199 -30.53 -5.91 -1.41
CA LEU A 199 -30.24 -4.63 -0.77
C LEU A 199 -30.71 -3.47 -1.66
N PRO A 200 -31.17 -2.35 -1.10
CA PRO A 200 -31.52 -1.16 -1.86
C PRO A 200 -30.33 -0.65 -2.67
N GLU A 201 -30.59 0.07 -3.77
CA GLU A 201 -29.55 0.73 -4.57
C GLU A 201 -28.67 1.64 -3.71
N GLY A 202 -27.35 1.50 -3.85
CA GLY A 202 -26.36 2.22 -3.06
C GLY A 202 -26.14 1.65 -1.65
N CYS A 203 -26.79 0.52 -1.30
CA CYS A 203 -26.44 -0.32 -0.17
C CYS A 203 -25.61 -1.50 -0.68
N GLY A 204 -24.72 -2.02 0.15
CA GLY A 204 -23.80 -3.07 -0.26
C GLY A 204 -23.31 -3.93 0.89
N VAL A 205 -22.43 -4.84 0.54
CA VAL A 205 -21.71 -5.71 1.47
C VAL A 205 -20.22 -5.38 1.35
N GLU A 206 -19.63 -4.87 2.41
CA GLU A 206 -18.18 -4.77 2.52
C GLU A 206 -17.63 -5.99 3.24
N VAL A 207 -16.53 -6.55 2.72
CA VAL A 207 -15.90 -7.74 3.27
C VAL A 207 -14.45 -7.40 3.62
N GLY A 208 -14.13 -7.51 4.89
CA GLY A 208 -12.81 -7.18 5.44
C GLY A 208 -12.18 -8.31 6.26
N PRO A 209 -10.93 -8.13 6.70
CA PRO A 209 -10.26 -9.05 7.59
C PRO A 209 -10.95 -9.04 8.97
N GLY A 210 -11.11 -10.20 9.57
CA GLY A 210 -11.48 -10.31 10.98
C GLY A 210 -10.25 -10.28 11.90
N THR A 211 -10.45 -10.68 13.15
CA THR A 211 -9.41 -10.62 14.21
C THR A 211 -8.19 -11.52 13.95
N HIS A 212 -8.31 -12.50 13.07
CA HIS A 212 -7.21 -13.39 12.66
C HIS A 212 -7.43 -13.89 11.23
N ARG A 213 -6.44 -14.60 10.66
CA ARG A 213 -6.45 -14.99 9.22
C ARG A 213 -7.61 -15.91 8.80
N GLY A 214 -8.23 -16.61 9.73
CA GLY A 214 -9.41 -17.46 9.53
C GLY A 214 -10.73 -16.75 9.82
N ALA A 215 -10.72 -15.49 10.20
CA ALA A 215 -11.92 -14.70 10.47
C ALA A 215 -12.23 -13.75 9.31
N VAL A 216 -13.50 -13.42 9.14
CA VAL A 216 -14.01 -12.46 8.16
C VAL A 216 -14.99 -11.52 8.83
N LEU A 217 -14.92 -10.25 8.48
CA LEU A 217 -15.86 -9.23 8.91
C LEU A 217 -16.68 -8.78 7.69
N LEU A 218 -18.00 -8.84 7.79
CA LEU A 218 -18.91 -8.34 6.76
C LEU A 218 -19.71 -7.17 7.32
N HIS A 219 -19.64 -6.02 6.64
CA HIS A 219 -20.50 -4.87 6.93
C HIS A 219 -21.61 -4.81 5.89
N VAL A 220 -22.86 -4.86 6.34
CA VAL A 220 -24.03 -4.88 5.48
C VAL A 220 -24.84 -3.61 5.69
N SER A 221 -24.87 -2.74 4.70
CA SER A 221 -25.74 -1.55 4.71
C SER A 221 -27.12 -1.90 4.16
N THR A 222 -28.17 -1.56 4.88
CA THR A 222 -29.59 -1.78 4.51
C THR A 222 -30.33 -0.48 4.22
N VAL A 223 -29.72 0.67 4.57
CA VAL A 223 -30.21 2.00 4.29
C VAL A 223 -29.08 2.80 3.64
N ASN A 224 -29.36 3.37 2.48
CA ASN A 224 -28.36 4.16 1.76
C ASN A 224 -28.17 5.55 2.41
N ARG A 225 -27.23 5.64 3.33
CA ARG A 225 -26.86 6.90 4.00
C ARG A 225 -25.95 7.79 3.16
N LEU A 226 -25.41 7.27 2.05
CA LEU A 226 -24.55 8.04 1.17
C LEU A 226 -25.32 9.04 0.29
N VAL A 227 -26.66 8.93 0.21
CA VAL A 227 -27.53 9.83 -0.57
C VAL A 227 -27.68 11.19 0.11
N ASP A 228 -28.04 11.17 1.39
CA ASP A 228 -28.40 12.37 2.13
C ASP A 228 -27.16 13.20 2.52
N ASP A 229 -27.33 14.52 2.54
CA ASP A 229 -26.28 15.41 3.03
C ASP A 229 -26.10 15.28 4.55
N VAL A 230 -24.89 14.95 4.98
CA VAL A 230 -24.48 14.97 6.37
C VAL A 230 -23.72 16.26 6.64
N TYR A 231 -24.26 17.12 7.49
CA TYR A 231 -23.64 18.42 7.79
C TYR A 231 -22.48 18.29 8.76
N TYR A 232 -21.48 19.18 8.62
CA TYR A 232 -20.37 19.25 9.55
C TYR A 232 -20.89 19.48 10.98
N PRO A 233 -20.41 18.72 11.98
CA PRO A 233 -20.89 18.85 13.35
C PRO A 233 -20.76 20.27 13.92
N GLU A 234 -21.70 20.70 14.75
CA GLU A 234 -21.64 21.99 15.46
C GLU A 234 -20.75 21.93 16.73
N ASP A 235 -20.12 20.78 16.97
CA ASP A 235 -19.07 20.64 17.98
C ASP A 235 -17.74 21.20 17.46
N TYR A 236 -17.32 22.31 18.03
CA TYR A 236 -16.05 22.96 17.71
C TYR A 236 -15.01 22.78 18.81
N SER A 237 -15.04 21.68 19.57
CA SER A 237 -14.02 21.30 20.55
C SER A 237 -12.61 21.23 19.93
N PRO A 238 -11.55 21.48 20.71
CA PRO A 238 -10.19 21.41 20.21
C PRO A 238 -9.85 20.04 19.59
N LEU A 239 -9.09 20.07 18.50
CA LEU A 239 -8.48 18.91 17.87
C LEU A 239 -6.95 19.01 17.94
N THR A 240 -6.28 17.91 17.63
CA THR A 240 -4.83 17.82 17.47
C THR A 240 -4.50 17.05 16.20
N VAL A 241 -3.36 17.34 15.60
CA VAL A 241 -2.88 16.58 14.43
C VAL A 241 -2.60 15.11 14.75
N ASN A 242 -2.43 14.77 16.03
CA ASN A 242 -2.10 13.41 16.49
C ASN A 242 -3.31 12.47 16.64
N ALA A 243 -4.52 13.00 16.44
CA ALA A 243 -5.76 12.23 16.53
C ALA A 243 -6.51 12.25 15.18
N PRO A 244 -7.35 11.23 14.90
CA PRO A 244 -8.21 11.25 13.72
C PRO A 244 -9.09 12.52 13.68
N ALA A 245 -9.12 13.18 12.54
CA ALA A 245 -9.95 14.36 12.31
C ALA A 245 -11.06 14.03 11.31
N PRO A 246 -12.30 13.74 11.77
CA PRO A 246 -13.37 13.27 10.91
C PRO A 246 -13.67 14.22 9.76
N ILE A 247 -13.76 13.66 8.55
CA ILE A 247 -14.12 14.37 7.32
C ILE A 247 -15.49 13.96 6.78
N GLY A 248 -16.07 12.92 7.32
CA GLY A 248 -17.36 12.39 6.93
C GLY A 248 -17.80 11.25 7.84
N VAL A 249 -18.74 10.47 7.37
CA VAL A 249 -19.25 9.28 8.06
C VAL A 249 -19.22 8.06 7.15
N LEU A 250 -18.94 6.92 7.74
CA LEU A 250 -19.10 5.61 7.13
C LEU A 250 -20.58 5.29 6.88
N PRO A 251 -20.92 4.26 6.09
CA PRO A 251 -22.31 3.82 5.89
C PRO A 251 -23.04 3.48 7.20
N ASP A 252 -22.32 3.07 8.24
CA ASP A 252 -22.86 2.80 9.58
C ASP A 252 -23.15 4.07 10.40
N GLY A 253 -22.65 5.23 9.94
CA GLY A 253 -22.78 6.53 10.60
C GLY A 253 -21.60 6.87 11.51
N THR A 254 -20.59 6.00 11.59
CA THR A 254 -19.36 6.27 12.36
C THR A 254 -18.57 7.40 11.72
N PRO A 255 -18.14 8.42 12.49
CA PRO A 255 -17.25 9.45 11.97
C PRO A 255 -15.91 8.89 11.52
N GLU A 256 -15.47 9.27 10.31
CA GLU A 256 -14.22 8.77 9.70
C GLU A 256 -13.36 9.92 9.18
N GLY A 257 -12.05 9.80 9.35
CA GLY A 257 -11.07 10.77 8.84
C GLY A 257 -9.64 10.46 9.22
N PRO A 258 -8.68 11.09 8.53
CA PRO A 258 -7.25 10.81 8.70
C PRO A 258 -6.68 11.37 10.01
N VAL A 259 -5.63 10.74 10.51
CA VAL A 259 -4.66 11.38 11.41
C VAL A 259 -3.80 12.32 10.58
N ASN A 260 -3.77 13.60 10.95
CA ASN A 260 -3.10 14.63 10.14
C ASN A 260 -1.57 14.55 10.25
N ARG A 261 -1.07 14.17 11.42
CA ARG A 261 0.37 14.17 11.67
C ARG A 261 1.14 13.34 10.63
N GLN A 262 2.06 13.99 9.94
CA GLN A 262 2.95 13.39 8.93
C GLN A 262 2.22 12.71 7.77
N THR A 263 1.00 13.15 7.51
CA THR A 263 0.15 12.58 6.47
C THR A 263 -0.04 13.59 5.35
N SER A 264 0.68 13.44 4.26
CA SER A 264 0.36 14.14 3.01
C SER A 264 -0.84 13.47 2.35
N MET A 265 -1.70 14.28 1.74
CA MET A 265 -3.02 13.87 1.28
C MET A 265 -3.24 14.20 -0.20
N LEU A 266 -3.88 13.29 -0.91
CA LEU A 266 -4.24 13.49 -2.30
C LEU A 266 -5.73 13.22 -2.50
N LEU A 267 -6.43 14.22 -3.06
CA LEU A 267 -7.86 14.22 -3.29
C LEU A 267 -8.12 14.26 -4.79
N VAL A 268 -8.88 13.33 -5.34
CA VAL A 268 -9.24 13.33 -6.75
C VAL A 268 -10.75 13.23 -6.94
N GLY A 269 -11.24 13.60 -8.10
CA GLY A 269 -12.65 13.47 -8.46
C GLY A 269 -13.08 14.48 -9.51
N ARG A 270 -14.13 14.16 -10.24
CA ARG A 270 -14.68 15.00 -11.32
C ARG A 270 -15.18 16.35 -10.82
N ARG A 271 -15.32 17.29 -11.73
CA ARG A 271 -15.96 18.58 -11.44
C ARG A 271 -17.38 18.34 -10.88
N GLY A 272 -17.70 19.03 -9.78
CA GLY A 272 -18.99 18.87 -9.10
C GLY A 272 -19.09 17.67 -8.16
N SER A 273 -18.03 16.86 -7.99
CA SER A 273 -18.03 15.72 -7.05
C SER A 273 -18.03 16.13 -5.58
N GLY A 274 -17.56 17.35 -5.24
CA GLY A 274 -17.51 17.86 -3.88
C GLY A 274 -16.10 18.08 -3.32
N LYS A 275 -15.02 18.00 -4.13
CA LYS A 275 -13.62 18.20 -3.67
C LYS A 275 -13.39 19.47 -2.86
N THR A 276 -13.83 20.63 -3.38
CA THR A 276 -13.68 21.89 -2.67
C THR A 276 -14.43 21.89 -1.35
N ASN A 277 -15.57 21.19 -1.24
CA ASN A 277 -16.25 21.00 0.04
C ASN A 277 -15.45 20.11 0.99
N LEU A 278 -14.85 19.03 0.51
CA LEU A 278 -13.95 18.17 1.32
C LEU A 278 -12.76 18.98 1.83
N MET A 279 -12.13 19.81 0.99
CA MET A 279 -11.06 20.70 1.44
C MET A 279 -11.55 21.72 2.49
N ASN A 280 -12.75 22.26 2.35
CA ASN A 280 -13.35 23.12 3.37
C ASN A 280 -13.57 22.37 4.68
N VAL A 281 -14.03 21.11 4.65
CA VAL A 281 -14.15 20.26 5.86
C VAL A 281 -12.79 20.07 6.53
N MET A 282 -11.76 19.79 5.74
CA MET A 282 -10.40 19.65 6.28
C MET A 282 -9.90 20.95 6.90
N ILE A 283 -10.17 22.12 6.28
CA ILE A 283 -9.82 23.43 6.86
C ILE A 283 -10.64 23.70 8.12
N CYS A 284 -11.92 23.28 8.21
CA CYS A 284 -12.67 23.32 9.46
C CYS A 284 -11.94 22.59 10.59
N ASN A 285 -11.46 21.38 10.30
CA ASN A 285 -10.66 20.60 11.26
C ASN A 285 -9.35 21.33 11.62
N GLN A 286 -8.65 21.91 10.64
CA GLN A 286 -7.43 22.68 10.88
C GLN A 286 -7.70 23.90 11.80
N CYS A 287 -8.80 24.61 11.61
CA CYS A 287 -9.18 25.71 12.50
C CYS A 287 -9.40 25.27 13.96
N ARG A 288 -9.80 24.02 14.18
CA ARG A 288 -10.00 23.42 15.52
C ARG A 288 -8.70 22.93 16.14
N MET A 289 -7.64 22.69 15.33
CA MET A 289 -6.35 22.19 15.82
C MET A 289 -5.58 23.29 16.52
N THR A 290 -4.97 22.93 17.66
CA THR A 290 -4.13 23.84 18.46
C THR A 290 -2.65 23.75 18.09
N ASP A 291 -2.29 22.78 17.27
CA ASP A 291 -0.93 22.38 16.91
C ASP A 291 -0.70 22.34 15.39
N SER A 292 -1.52 23.07 14.63
CA SER A 292 -1.39 23.17 13.17
C SER A 292 -1.64 24.56 12.64
N ILE A 293 -0.91 24.97 11.61
CA ILE A 293 -1.05 26.23 10.89
C ILE A 293 -1.35 25.96 9.42
N THR A 294 -2.28 26.72 8.84
CA THR A 294 -2.80 26.47 7.48
C THR A 294 -2.22 27.44 6.47
N PHE A 295 -1.64 26.93 5.39
CA PHE A 295 -1.25 27.65 4.18
C PHE A 295 -2.10 27.18 3.00
N VAL A 296 -2.33 28.05 2.02
CA VAL A 296 -3.13 27.72 0.84
C VAL A 296 -2.46 28.24 -0.43
N ILE A 297 -2.30 27.36 -1.40
CA ILE A 297 -1.98 27.67 -2.80
C ILE A 297 -3.27 27.52 -3.61
N ASP A 298 -3.74 28.59 -4.20
CA ASP A 298 -5.00 28.64 -4.93
C ASP A 298 -4.87 29.49 -6.18
N LEU A 299 -4.37 28.89 -7.24
CA LEU A 299 -4.12 29.54 -8.53
C LEU A 299 -5.39 29.70 -9.37
N ASN A 300 -6.53 29.20 -8.89
CA ASN A 300 -7.83 29.30 -9.57
C ASN A 300 -8.65 30.48 -9.03
N GLY A 301 -8.01 31.64 -8.89
CA GLY A 301 -8.66 32.88 -8.46
C GLY A 301 -8.97 32.97 -6.95
N GLY A 302 -8.30 32.17 -6.11
CA GLY A 302 -8.45 32.26 -4.66
C GLY A 302 -9.76 31.69 -4.11
N GLY A 303 -10.47 30.86 -4.88
CA GLY A 303 -11.83 30.41 -4.55
C GLY A 303 -11.97 29.65 -3.24
N LEU A 304 -10.94 28.87 -2.86
CA LEU A 304 -10.88 28.16 -1.59
C LEU A 304 -10.57 29.13 -0.44
N ALA A 305 -9.49 29.90 -0.54
CA ALA A 305 -9.02 30.81 0.50
C ALA A 305 -9.98 31.96 0.74
N LEU A 306 -10.57 32.52 -0.34
CA LEU A 306 -11.45 33.67 -0.32
C LEU A 306 -12.64 33.51 0.65
N LYS A 307 -13.27 32.35 0.69
CA LYS A 307 -14.41 32.06 1.57
C LYS A 307 -14.03 32.18 3.04
N TRP A 308 -12.87 31.69 3.41
CA TRP A 308 -12.36 31.71 4.79
C TRP A 308 -11.93 33.10 5.24
N LEU A 309 -11.23 33.81 4.37
CA LEU A 309 -10.78 35.20 4.70
C LEU A 309 -11.95 36.15 4.76
N ARG A 310 -12.97 36.01 3.91
CA ARG A 310 -14.22 36.79 3.98
C ARG A 310 -15.03 36.46 5.23
N ALA A 311 -15.11 35.16 5.61
CA ALA A 311 -15.75 34.74 6.85
C ALA A 311 -15.05 35.37 8.07
N TRP A 312 -13.72 35.37 8.08
CA TRP A 312 -12.93 35.99 9.13
C TRP A 312 -13.15 37.52 9.19
N HIS A 313 -13.17 38.17 8.03
CA HIS A 313 -13.48 39.59 7.95
C HIS A 313 -14.91 39.90 8.44
N ALA A 314 -15.90 39.12 8.00
CA ALA A 314 -17.29 39.24 8.43
C ALA A 314 -17.49 38.98 9.94
N ALA A 315 -16.66 38.14 10.53
CA ALA A 315 -16.62 37.88 11.96
C ALA A 315 -15.98 39.00 12.78
N GLY A 316 -15.47 40.08 12.15
CA GLY A 316 -14.80 41.20 12.81
C GLY A 316 -13.29 41.00 12.98
N ARG A 317 -12.66 40.09 12.20
CA ARG A 317 -11.24 39.75 12.24
C ARG A 317 -10.78 39.27 13.63
N PRO A 318 -11.46 38.29 14.24
CA PRO A 318 -11.10 37.84 15.58
C PRO A 318 -9.78 37.06 15.56
N GLY A 319 -8.80 37.56 16.33
CA GLY A 319 -7.49 36.92 16.44
C GLY A 319 -6.77 36.77 15.10
N ARG A 320 -6.09 35.63 14.89
CA ARG A 320 -5.38 35.33 13.66
C ARG A 320 -6.33 34.82 12.57
N PRO A 321 -6.01 35.06 11.29
CA PRO A 321 -6.81 34.52 10.20
C PRO A 321 -6.78 32.96 10.21
N PRO A 322 -7.87 32.32 9.73
CA PRO A 322 -7.93 30.83 9.65
C PRO A 322 -6.93 30.24 8.66
N ILE A 323 -6.48 31.03 7.69
CA ILE A 323 -5.41 30.71 6.75
C ILE A 323 -4.32 31.76 6.95
N ASP A 324 -3.14 31.32 7.35
CA ASP A 324 -2.05 32.22 7.71
C ASP A 324 -1.27 32.73 6.50
N TRP A 325 -1.19 31.95 5.43
CA TRP A 325 -0.51 32.34 4.19
C TRP A 325 -1.32 31.89 2.96
N VAL A 326 -1.59 32.82 2.05
CA VAL A 326 -2.29 32.55 0.79
C VAL A 326 -1.41 32.93 -0.40
N ALA A 327 -1.26 32.01 -1.33
CA ALA A 327 -0.61 32.23 -2.60
C ALA A 327 -1.63 32.05 -3.75
N ASP A 328 -2.12 33.17 -4.26
CA ASP A 328 -3.17 33.27 -5.27
C ASP A 328 -2.65 33.61 -6.69
N THR A 329 -1.33 33.71 -6.80
CA THR A 329 -0.64 33.92 -8.10
C THR A 329 0.55 32.97 -8.22
N PRO A 330 1.00 32.63 -9.45
CA PRO A 330 2.16 31.77 -9.66
C PRO A 330 3.43 32.27 -8.94
N GLN A 331 3.66 33.58 -8.90
CA GLN A 331 4.82 34.19 -8.26
C GLN A 331 4.78 33.99 -6.75
N LYS A 332 3.61 34.23 -6.10
CA LYS A 332 3.43 33.99 -4.67
C LYS A 332 3.52 32.50 -4.34
N ALA A 333 2.96 31.63 -5.20
CA ALA A 333 3.04 30.17 -5.02
C ALA A 333 4.48 29.65 -5.13
N HIS A 334 5.26 30.17 -6.08
CA HIS A 334 6.68 29.86 -6.19
C HIS A 334 7.48 30.28 -4.94
N ALA A 335 7.23 31.50 -4.45
CA ALA A 335 7.87 32.00 -3.23
C ALA A 335 7.50 31.14 -2.01
N MET A 336 6.22 30.75 -1.87
CA MET A 336 5.75 29.85 -0.81
C MET A 336 6.39 28.46 -0.93
N ALA A 337 6.37 27.82 -2.10
CA ALA A 337 6.94 26.49 -2.30
C ALA A 337 8.45 26.46 -1.97
N LEU A 338 9.19 27.48 -2.39
CA LEU A 338 10.60 27.61 -2.03
C LEU A 338 10.82 27.80 -0.52
N ALA A 339 9.94 28.58 0.13
CA ALA A 339 9.98 28.78 1.59
C ALA A 339 9.69 27.47 2.35
N LEU A 340 8.75 26.64 1.89
CA LEU A 340 8.44 25.34 2.50
C LEU A 340 9.67 24.42 2.50
N VAL A 341 10.41 24.34 1.39
CA VAL A 341 11.66 23.58 1.34
C VAL A 341 12.69 24.10 2.33
N ARG A 342 12.84 25.43 2.45
CA ARG A 342 13.76 26.04 3.41
C ARG A 342 13.35 25.76 4.86
N ILE A 343 12.06 25.89 5.18
CA ILE A 343 11.50 25.58 6.49
C ILE A 343 11.77 24.11 6.84
N ALA A 344 11.45 23.17 5.94
CA ALA A 344 11.64 21.77 6.20
C ALA A 344 13.12 21.42 6.49
N LYS A 345 14.04 22.01 5.72
CA LYS A 345 15.50 21.85 5.97
C LYS A 345 15.94 22.47 7.28
N ALA A 346 15.43 23.67 7.62
CA ALA A 346 15.76 24.35 8.86
C ALA A 346 15.24 23.59 10.09
N ARG A 347 13.99 23.12 10.06
CA ARG A 347 13.38 22.33 11.14
C ARG A 347 14.14 21.03 11.39
N LYS A 348 14.52 20.32 10.32
CA LYS A 348 15.26 19.07 10.40
C LYS A 348 16.61 19.20 11.11
N VAL A 349 17.25 20.37 11.01
CA VAL A 349 18.53 20.66 11.70
C VAL A 349 18.30 21.31 13.06
N GLY A 350 17.38 22.28 13.14
CA GLY A 350 17.24 23.13 14.31
C GLY A 350 16.42 22.56 15.46
N TYR A 351 15.67 21.46 15.24
CA TYR A 351 14.83 20.85 16.26
C TYR A 351 15.23 19.42 16.66
N GLN A 352 16.48 19.01 16.34
CA GLN A 352 16.98 17.69 16.76
C GLN A 352 16.94 17.48 18.27
N ASP A 353 17.21 18.53 19.07
CA ASP A 353 17.13 18.43 20.54
C ASP A 353 15.69 18.13 21.03
N ARG A 354 14.66 18.62 20.32
CA ARG A 354 13.25 18.29 20.64
C ARG A 354 12.94 16.83 20.30
N GLU A 355 13.44 16.33 19.19
CA GLU A 355 13.29 14.91 18.78
C GLU A 355 13.99 13.99 19.78
N ILE A 356 15.20 14.33 20.21
CA ILE A 356 15.97 13.58 21.22
C ILE A 356 15.23 13.60 22.56
N ALA A 357 14.76 14.77 23.00
CA ALA A 357 14.05 14.90 24.28
C ALA A 357 12.72 14.12 24.30
N ALA A 358 12.03 14.04 23.17
CA ALA A 358 10.81 13.27 23.02
C ALA A 358 11.06 11.76 22.79
N ASN A 359 12.31 11.36 22.57
CA ASN A 359 12.68 10.00 22.15
C ASN A 359 11.85 9.53 20.93
N ASP A 360 11.66 10.42 19.95
CA ASP A 360 10.91 10.19 18.71
C ASP A 360 11.81 10.58 17.53
N ASP A 361 11.72 9.85 16.43
CA ASP A 361 12.41 10.15 15.16
C ASP A 361 11.71 11.25 14.35
N LYS A 362 10.68 11.86 14.92
CA LYS A 362 9.78 12.82 14.31
C LYS A 362 9.70 14.07 15.18
N LEU A 363 9.71 15.23 14.52
CA LEU A 363 9.55 16.50 15.21
C LEU A 363 8.26 16.52 16.02
N PRO A 364 8.31 16.62 17.36
CA PRO A 364 7.12 16.83 18.19
C PRO A 364 6.47 18.18 17.85
N VAL A 365 5.16 18.14 17.62
CA VAL A 365 4.38 19.32 17.28
C VAL A 365 3.47 19.73 18.43
N ASP A 366 3.34 21.03 18.64
CA ASP A 366 2.51 21.67 19.64
C ASP A 366 2.14 23.09 19.18
N HIS A 367 1.60 23.88 20.08
CA HIS A 367 1.23 25.28 19.79
C HIS A 367 2.44 26.18 19.47
N GLU A 368 3.63 25.87 19.99
CA GLU A 368 4.86 26.67 19.77
C GLU A 368 5.55 26.28 18.45
N VAL A 369 5.48 24.99 18.09
CA VAL A 369 6.05 24.46 16.84
C VAL A 369 4.96 23.66 16.11
N PRO A 370 4.03 24.37 15.45
CA PRO A 370 2.89 23.71 14.80
C PRO A 370 3.28 22.96 13.54
N GLU A 371 2.49 21.93 13.21
CA GLU A 371 2.53 21.35 11.87
C GLU A 371 2.07 22.38 10.83
N ILE A 372 2.80 22.49 9.73
CA ILE A 372 2.39 23.30 8.59
C ILE A 372 1.57 22.43 7.66
N ARG A 373 0.30 22.77 7.46
CA ARG A 373 -0.59 22.11 6.49
C ARG A 373 -0.80 23.01 5.29
N VAL A 374 -0.32 22.56 4.12
CA VAL A 374 -0.46 23.28 2.85
C VAL A 374 -1.60 22.68 2.05
N PHE A 375 -2.62 23.47 1.76
CA PHE A 375 -3.68 23.07 0.83
C PHE A 375 -3.39 23.61 -0.56
N ASN A 376 -3.36 22.72 -1.53
CA ASN A 376 -3.16 23.04 -2.93
C ASN A 376 -4.45 22.72 -3.70
N ASP A 377 -5.25 23.75 -3.97
CA ASP A 377 -6.48 23.60 -4.76
C ASP A 377 -6.14 23.57 -6.25
N GLU A 378 -6.73 22.61 -6.98
CA GLU A 378 -6.49 22.35 -8.40
C GLU A 378 -5.03 22.03 -8.74
N GLY A 379 -4.50 20.94 -8.17
CA GLY A 379 -3.14 20.46 -8.44
C GLY A 379 -2.80 20.28 -9.93
N ALA A 380 -3.81 20.13 -10.80
CA ALA A 380 -3.61 20.08 -12.25
C ALA A 380 -2.98 21.36 -12.81
N GLU A 381 -3.24 22.51 -12.20
CA GLU A 381 -2.61 23.79 -12.58
C GLU A 381 -1.10 23.79 -12.36
N ILE A 382 -0.61 22.94 -11.46
CA ILE A 382 0.81 22.86 -11.07
C ILE A 382 1.46 21.60 -11.62
N PHE A 383 0.83 20.44 -11.47
CA PHE A 383 1.47 19.14 -11.70
C PHE A 383 1.18 18.50 -13.07
N SER A 384 0.32 19.12 -13.90
CA SER A 384 0.01 18.58 -15.22
C SER A 384 1.22 18.65 -16.16
N THR A 385 1.23 17.76 -17.16
CA THR A 385 2.23 17.76 -18.23
C THR A 385 2.26 19.10 -18.97
N ARG A 386 1.11 19.81 -19.07
CA ARG A 386 1.02 21.12 -19.68
C ARG A 386 1.72 22.19 -18.83
N SER A 387 1.46 22.20 -17.52
CA SER A 387 2.00 23.18 -16.57
C SER A 387 3.54 23.10 -16.47
N ARG A 388 4.11 21.94 -16.66
CA ARG A 388 5.58 21.73 -16.66
C ARG A 388 6.31 22.45 -17.80
N ARG A 389 5.60 22.99 -18.80
CA ARG A 389 6.20 23.83 -19.87
C ARG A 389 6.47 25.26 -19.41
N ASP A 390 5.72 25.74 -18.44
CA ASP A 390 5.97 27.03 -17.80
C ASP A 390 7.05 26.88 -16.74
N GLU A 391 8.06 27.74 -16.75
CA GLU A 391 9.22 27.66 -15.84
C GLU A 391 8.82 27.91 -14.38
N THR A 392 7.91 28.86 -14.15
CA THR A 392 7.43 29.20 -12.79
C THR A 392 6.61 28.05 -12.21
N LEU A 393 5.65 27.52 -12.98
CA LEU A 393 4.82 26.39 -12.55
C LEU A 393 5.64 25.12 -12.34
N ARG A 394 6.63 24.87 -13.20
CA ARG A 394 7.58 23.77 -13.01
C ARG A 394 8.37 23.94 -11.72
N GLY A 395 8.89 25.14 -11.44
CA GLY A 395 9.61 25.45 -10.21
C GLY A 395 8.73 25.27 -8.95
N ILE A 396 7.44 25.58 -9.01
CA ILE A 396 6.47 25.29 -7.95
C ILE A 396 6.35 23.78 -7.77
N ALA A 397 6.09 23.04 -8.84
CA ALA A 397 5.92 21.59 -8.80
C ALA A 397 7.16 20.88 -8.20
N ASP A 398 8.36 21.24 -8.67
CA ASP A 398 9.61 20.63 -8.22
C ASP A 398 9.87 20.92 -6.72
N ASN A 399 9.58 22.14 -6.23
CA ASN A 399 9.72 22.48 -4.81
C ASN A 399 8.67 21.77 -3.94
N LEU A 400 7.43 21.62 -4.40
CA LEU A 400 6.39 20.88 -3.67
C LEU A 400 6.72 19.39 -3.62
N VAL A 401 7.14 18.77 -4.72
CA VAL A 401 7.63 17.37 -4.72
C VAL A 401 8.81 17.21 -3.76
N GLN A 402 9.79 18.12 -3.79
CA GLN A 402 10.89 18.10 -2.84
C GLN A 402 10.40 18.23 -1.39
N THR A 403 9.39 19.05 -1.14
CA THR A 403 8.76 19.16 0.19
C THR A 403 8.15 17.85 0.62
N LEU A 404 7.39 17.17 -0.24
CA LEU A 404 6.82 15.85 0.05
C LEU A 404 7.88 14.81 0.42
N GLU A 405 9.05 14.85 -0.23
CA GLU A 405 10.14 13.90 0.03
C GLU A 405 10.86 14.13 1.37
N ILE A 406 11.07 15.38 1.76
CA ILE A 406 11.94 15.72 2.90
C ILE A 406 11.17 16.16 4.16
N ALA A 407 9.92 16.56 4.03
CA ALA A 407 9.23 17.34 5.05
C ALA A 407 8.39 16.52 6.02
N ARG A 408 8.18 15.24 5.76
CA ARG A 408 7.37 14.36 6.63
C ARG A 408 7.84 14.40 8.09
N ALA A 409 9.16 14.24 8.32
CA ALA A 409 9.73 14.32 9.67
C ALA A 409 9.78 15.76 10.21
N ALA A 410 9.77 16.78 9.35
CA ALA A 410 9.84 18.19 9.71
C ALA A 410 8.46 18.84 9.96
N ALA A 411 7.40 18.06 10.04
CA ALA A 411 6.04 18.50 10.26
C ALA A 411 5.57 19.57 9.23
N VAL A 412 5.84 19.33 7.93
CA VAL A 412 5.28 20.10 6.81
C VAL A 412 4.60 19.11 5.87
N ASN A 413 3.30 19.20 5.72
CA ASN A 413 2.51 18.25 4.96
C ASN A 413 1.58 18.94 3.97
N GLU A 414 1.35 18.29 2.82
CA GLU A 414 0.54 18.82 1.74
C GLU A 414 -0.78 18.07 1.61
N THR A 415 -1.82 18.80 1.24
CA THR A 415 -3.12 18.29 0.82
C THR A 415 -3.40 18.84 -0.58
N THR A 416 -3.26 17.98 -1.59
CA THR A 416 -3.40 18.38 -3.00
C THR A 416 -4.69 17.83 -3.57
N SER A 417 -5.44 18.65 -4.33
CA SER A 417 -6.62 18.22 -5.06
C SER A 417 -6.34 18.12 -6.57
N GLY A 418 -6.97 17.17 -7.24
CA GLY A 418 -6.87 16.99 -8.69
C GLY A 418 -8.21 16.60 -9.33
N LEU A 419 -8.41 16.98 -10.60
CA LEU A 419 -9.65 16.67 -11.32
C LEU A 419 -9.79 15.18 -11.65
N ARG A 420 -8.68 14.49 -11.86
CA ARG A 420 -8.61 13.07 -12.22
C ARG A 420 -7.37 12.42 -11.66
N ALA A 421 -7.46 11.13 -11.41
CA ALA A 421 -6.31 10.28 -11.11
C ALA A 421 -5.74 9.71 -12.42
N THR A 422 -5.10 10.56 -13.22
CA THR A 422 -4.45 10.14 -14.46
C THR A 422 -3.04 10.72 -14.54
N GLN A 423 -2.16 10.07 -15.28
CA GLN A 423 -0.77 10.50 -15.46
C GLN A 423 -0.66 11.91 -16.07
N ASP A 424 -1.64 12.32 -16.89
CA ASP A 424 -1.64 13.66 -17.49
C ASP A 424 -1.91 14.77 -16.47
N VAL A 425 -2.69 14.47 -15.42
CA VAL A 425 -3.09 15.42 -14.36
C VAL A 425 -2.10 15.37 -13.19
N ILE A 426 -1.64 14.19 -12.81
CA ILE A 426 -0.64 13.95 -11.78
C ILE A 426 0.56 13.30 -12.48
N SER A 427 1.39 14.12 -13.09
CA SER A 427 2.48 13.63 -13.95
C SER A 427 3.65 13.04 -13.16
N ASP A 428 3.79 13.37 -11.87
CA ASP A 428 4.86 12.87 -11.03
C ASP A 428 4.39 11.73 -10.13
N PRO A 429 4.95 10.50 -10.30
CA PRO A 429 4.61 9.35 -9.48
C PRO A 429 4.92 9.53 -7.98
N GLN A 430 5.83 10.45 -7.62
CA GLN A 430 6.17 10.71 -6.22
C GLN A 430 5.00 11.27 -5.44
N ILE A 431 4.15 12.09 -6.08
CA ILE A 431 2.95 12.62 -5.45
C ILE A 431 2.03 11.48 -4.99
N LEU A 432 1.81 10.47 -5.86
CA LEU A 432 1.01 9.28 -5.51
C LEU A 432 1.65 8.43 -4.42
N LYS A 433 2.99 8.29 -4.44
CA LYS A 433 3.72 7.45 -3.46
C LYS A 433 3.82 8.10 -2.10
N GLN A 434 4.04 9.42 -2.04
CA GLN A 434 4.21 10.16 -0.80
C GLN A 434 2.89 10.58 -0.14
N SER A 435 1.78 10.58 -0.89
CA SER A 435 0.46 10.85 -0.34
C SER A 435 -0.08 9.61 0.36
N VAL A 436 0.01 9.59 1.68
CA VAL A 436 -0.41 8.46 2.53
C VAL A 436 -1.93 8.36 2.55
N PHE A 437 -2.62 9.48 2.83
CA PHE A 437 -4.07 9.52 2.76
C PHE A 437 -4.55 9.84 1.35
N LYS A 438 -5.48 9.05 0.86
CA LYS A 438 -6.05 9.19 -0.48
C LYS A 438 -7.57 9.17 -0.41
N ALA A 439 -8.21 10.15 -1.02
CA ALA A 439 -9.66 10.20 -1.16
C ALA A 439 -10.05 10.41 -2.63
N ALA A 440 -10.74 9.43 -3.20
CA ALA A 440 -11.32 9.50 -4.54
C ALA A 440 -12.81 9.82 -4.42
N MET A 441 -13.19 11.03 -4.74
CA MET A 441 -14.60 11.38 -4.93
C MET A 441 -15.07 10.84 -6.29
N LYS A 442 -16.33 11.07 -6.68
CA LYS A 442 -16.86 10.52 -7.93
C LYS A 442 -15.85 10.56 -9.08
N VAL A 443 -15.35 9.39 -9.50
CA VAL A 443 -14.40 9.19 -10.61
C VAL A 443 -15.12 8.72 -11.87
N ALA A 444 -14.38 8.48 -12.96
CA ALA A 444 -14.96 8.05 -14.22
C ALA A 444 -15.26 6.56 -14.27
N ASP A 445 -14.29 5.78 -13.84
CA ASP A 445 -14.25 4.32 -13.97
C ASP A 445 -13.23 3.72 -12.99
N ASP A 446 -13.20 2.40 -12.94
CA ASP A 446 -12.29 1.64 -12.06
C ASP A 446 -10.81 1.77 -12.51
N ALA A 447 -10.53 2.15 -13.75
CA ALA A 447 -9.15 2.36 -14.18
C ALA A 447 -8.52 3.57 -13.49
N GLU A 448 -9.29 4.65 -13.27
CA GLU A 448 -8.85 5.79 -12.45
C GLU A 448 -8.59 5.37 -11.00
N LEU A 449 -9.41 4.48 -10.42
CA LEU A 449 -9.20 3.95 -9.06
C LEU A 449 -7.97 3.06 -8.98
N ASN A 450 -7.75 2.19 -9.96
CA ASN A 450 -6.57 1.35 -10.04
C ASN A 450 -5.27 2.16 -10.12
N TYR A 451 -5.27 3.25 -10.88
CA TYR A 451 -4.12 4.17 -10.91
C TYR A 451 -3.92 4.88 -9.57
N PHE A 452 -4.99 5.27 -8.90
CA PHE A 452 -4.97 6.06 -7.68
C PHE A 452 -4.63 5.23 -6.43
N PHE A 453 -5.30 4.09 -6.24
CA PHE A 453 -5.12 3.21 -5.07
C PHE A 453 -4.15 2.05 -5.33
N GLY A 454 -3.79 1.78 -6.59
CA GLY A 454 -3.08 0.57 -7.00
C GLY A 454 -4.05 -0.59 -7.24
N TYR A 455 -3.57 -1.71 -7.79
CA TYR A 455 -4.43 -2.82 -8.25
C TYR A 455 -4.97 -3.75 -7.14
N ASN A 456 -4.57 -3.55 -5.90
CA ASN A 456 -4.93 -4.44 -4.77
C ASN A 456 -6.01 -3.84 -3.84
N HIS A 457 -6.95 -3.08 -4.39
CA HIS A 457 -8.09 -2.58 -3.63
C HIS A 457 -9.36 -3.38 -3.98
N ASN A 458 -10.38 -3.24 -3.12
CA ASN A 458 -11.67 -3.91 -3.20
C ASN A 458 -12.82 -3.00 -3.68
N ALA A 459 -12.52 -1.73 -4.04
CA ALA A 459 -13.52 -0.72 -4.38
C ALA A 459 -13.77 -0.63 -5.87
N SER A 460 -15.00 -0.25 -6.24
CA SER A 460 -15.45 0.13 -7.57
C SER A 460 -15.87 1.60 -7.60
N ALA A 461 -15.86 2.22 -8.78
CA ALA A 461 -16.36 3.58 -8.99
C ALA A 461 -17.86 3.70 -8.63
N GLU A 462 -18.57 2.61 -8.64
CA GLU A 462 -19.99 2.53 -8.27
C GLU A 462 -20.23 2.59 -6.76
N ASP A 463 -19.21 2.33 -5.92
CA ASP A 463 -19.32 2.39 -4.46
C ASP A 463 -19.46 3.85 -3.95
N ALA A 464 -19.12 4.88 -4.75
CA ALA A 464 -19.31 6.30 -4.42
C ALA A 464 -20.06 7.06 -5.54
N PRO A 465 -21.31 6.71 -5.85
CA PRO A 465 -22.01 7.21 -7.02
C PRO A 465 -22.54 8.65 -6.88
N TYR A 466 -22.72 9.14 -5.65
CA TYR A 466 -23.35 10.43 -5.36
C TYR A 466 -22.35 11.55 -5.13
N PRO A 467 -22.72 12.82 -5.45
CA PRO A 467 -21.93 13.97 -5.02
C PRO A 467 -21.75 13.99 -3.50
N GLY A 468 -20.55 14.31 -3.04
CA GLY A 468 -20.21 14.30 -1.63
C GLY A 468 -19.89 12.93 -1.05
N CYS A 469 -19.90 11.86 -1.85
CA CYS A 469 -19.28 10.58 -1.47
C CYS A 469 -17.82 10.56 -1.87
N ALA A 470 -17.01 9.87 -1.09
CA ALA A 470 -15.62 9.61 -1.39
C ALA A 470 -15.25 8.17 -1.04
N LEU A 471 -14.37 7.57 -1.82
CA LEU A 471 -13.68 6.35 -1.46
C LEU A 471 -12.40 6.74 -0.75
N VAL A 472 -12.19 6.25 0.46
CA VAL A 472 -10.99 6.51 1.25
C VAL A 472 -10.28 5.20 1.56
N ARG A 473 -8.94 5.26 1.65
CA ARG A 473 -8.14 4.11 2.06
C ARG A 473 -7.80 4.24 3.54
N ASP A 474 -8.10 3.19 4.30
CA ASP A 474 -7.69 3.07 5.71
C ASP A 474 -6.21 2.68 5.87
N ASP A 475 -5.72 2.65 7.11
CA ASP A 475 -4.35 2.25 7.45
C ASP A 475 -4.06 0.77 7.15
N GLU A 476 -5.10 -0.07 7.05
CA GLU A 476 -5.01 -1.49 6.70
C GLU A 476 -4.96 -1.73 5.19
N GLY A 477 -5.12 -0.67 4.40
CA GLY A 477 -5.09 -0.68 2.94
C GLY A 477 -6.41 -1.03 2.27
N GLN A 478 -7.52 -1.13 3.05
CA GLN A 478 -8.85 -1.30 2.49
C GLN A 478 -9.39 0.04 1.99
N VAL A 479 -10.23 -0.02 0.97
CA VAL A 479 -10.90 1.17 0.43
C VAL A 479 -12.39 1.03 0.69
N HIS A 480 -12.97 2.03 1.34
CA HIS A 480 -14.38 2.04 1.71
C HIS A 480 -15.03 3.39 1.41
N PRO A 481 -16.34 3.43 1.16
CA PRO A 481 -17.07 4.66 0.89
C PRO A 481 -17.36 5.43 2.17
N ILE A 482 -17.26 6.76 2.09
CA ILE A 482 -17.72 7.69 3.14
C ILE A 482 -18.65 8.73 2.54
N LYS A 483 -19.57 9.25 3.35
CA LYS A 483 -20.28 10.49 3.06
C LYS A 483 -19.53 11.64 3.71
N VAL A 484 -18.91 12.49 2.90
CA VAL A 484 -18.19 13.69 3.33
C VAL A 484 -19.15 14.68 3.96
N TYR A 485 -18.78 15.29 5.08
CA TYR A 485 -19.56 16.36 5.68
C TYR A 485 -19.75 17.52 4.71
N ARG A 486 -20.93 18.13 4.77
CA ARG A 486 -21.23 19.35 4.02
C ARG A 486 -21.09 20.57 4.92
N VAL A 487 -20.26 21.52 4.52
CA VAL A 487 -20.07 22.80 5.22
C VAL A 487 -20.86 23.88 4.52
N LYS A 488 -21.74 24.57 5.29
CA LYS A 488 -22.50 25.73 4.78
C LYS A 488 -21.69 27.01 4.95
N PRO A 489 -21.84 28.02 4.06
CA PRO A 489 -21.11 29.28 4.17
C PRO A 489 -21.28 30.02 5.52
N ALA A 490 -22.48 29.97 6.10
CA ALA A 490 -22.73 30.56 7.41
C ALA A 490 -21.90 29.90 8.52
N GLN A 491 -21.76 28.59 8.46
CA GLN A 491 -21.01 27.79 9.44
C GLN A 491 -19.51 28.17 9.47
N LEU A 492 -18.94 28.65 8.34
CA LEU A 492 -17.57 29.15 8.32
C LEU A 492 -17.33 30.30 9.29
N ILE A 493 -18.33 31.23 9.42
CA ILE A 493 -18.25 32.36 10.34
C ILE A 493 -18.25 31.85 11.78
N ASP A 494 -19.13 30.89 12.09
CA ASP A 494 -19.25 30.31 13.42
C ASP A 494 -17.97 29.61 13.87
N ILE A 495 -17.39 28.78 12.97
CA ILE A 495 -16.11 28.11 13.22
C ILE A 495 -14.99 29.13 13.44
N VAL A 496 -14.91 30.16 12.58
CA VAL A 496 -13.88 31.19 12.70
C VAL A 496 -13.95 31.91 14.05
N LYS A 497 -15.15 32.19 14.55
CA LYS A 497 -15.35 32.81 15.88
C LYS A 497 -15.02 31.84 17.01
N ALA A 498 -15.49 30.58 16.92
CA ALA A 498 -15.34 29.60 17.98
C ALA A 498 -13.89 29.12 18.17
N THR A 499 -13.04 29.30 17.15
CA THR A 499 -11.65 28.80 17.13
C THR A 499 -10.59 29.90 17.18
N THR A 500 -10.98 31.10 17.57
CA THR A 500 -10.12 32.31 17.55
C THR A 500 -8.84 32.16 18.37
N ASP A 501 -8.95 31.51 19.52
CA ASP A 501 -7.89 31.31 20.51
C ASP A 501 -6.95 30.12 20.21
N ARG A 502 -7.21 29.40 19.17
CA ARG A 502 -6.51 28.11 18.92
C ARG A 502 -5.43 28.18 17.83
N ARG A 503 -5.38 29.26 17.08
CA ARG A 503 -4.52 29.38 15.90
C ARG A 503 -3.09 29.74 16.30
N PRO A 504 -2.13 28.79 16.14
CA PRO A 504 -0.74 29.05 16.49
C PRO A 504 -0.07 30.04 15.54
N GLU A 505 1.07 30.56 15.95
CA GLU A 505 1.99 31.31 15.10
C GLU A 505 2.96 30.32 14.40
N LEU A 506 3.50 30.74 13.26
CA LEU A 506 4.64 30.05 12.70
C LEU A 506 5.84 30.24 13.65
N ASP A 507 6.47 29.14 14.03
CA ASP A 507 7.63 29.16 14.92
C ASP A 507 8.77 30.03 14.36
N GLU A 508 9.56 30.61 15.24
CA GLU A 508 10.59 31.59 14.88
C GLU A 508 11.65 31.05 13.93
N LEU A 509 12.03 29.75 14.08
CA LEU A 509 12.98 29.11 13.17
C LEU A 509 12.42 29.01 11.75
N SER A 510 11.19 28.59 11.63
CA SER A 510 10.47 28.50 10.35
C SER A 510 10.24 29.86 9.73
N ARG A 511 9.88 30.87 10.54
CA ARG A 511 9.68 32.24 10.09
C ARG A 511 10.96 32.83 9.48
N ARG A 512 12.10 32.65 10.16
CA ARG A 512 13.43 33.06 9.63
C ARG A 512 13.78 32.32 8.35
N ALA A 513 13.53 31.01 8.28
CA ALA A 513 13.81 30.22 7.11
C ALA A 513 12.95 30.60 5.90
N ALA A 514 11.68 30.94 6.12
CA ALA A 514 10.78 31.45 5.09
C ALA A 514 11.22 32.84 4.59
N GLY A 515 11.74 33.67 5.50
CA GLY A 515 12.29 34.97 5.18
C GLY A 515 11.25 35.99 4.72
N GLU A 516 11.67 36.93 3.88
CA GLU A 516 10.87 38.05 3.42
C GLU A 516 9.55 37.64 2.75
N ALA A 517 9.53 36.50 2.05
CA ALA A 517 8.33 35.97 1.42
C ALA A 517 7.19 35.74 2.42
N TYR A 518 7.52 35.28 3.62
CA TYR A 518 6.51 35.10 4.68
C TYR A 518 6.14 36.43 5.35
N GLU A 519 7.11 37.30 5.62
CA GLU A 519 6.85 38.62 6.23
C GLU A 519 5.90 39.48 5.36
N GLN A 520 6.07 39.38 4.05
CA GLN A 520 5.28 40.13 3.07
C GLN A 520 4.03 39.38 2.59
N ARG A 521 3.67 38.21 3.18
CA ARG A 521 2.59 37.34 2.71
C ARG A 521 1.23 38.01 2.52
N TRP A 522 0.98 39.10 3.23
CA TRP A 522 -0.25 39.85 3.14
C TRP A 522 -0.19 41.09 2.22
N MET A 523 0.96 41.32 1.57
CA MET A 523 1.06 42.39 0.57
C MET A 523 0.24 42.08 -0.66
N ASN A 524 -0.48 43.08 -1.16
CA ASN A 524 -1.33 42.97 -2.36
C ASN A 524 -2.39 41.85 -2.27
N THR A 525 -3.04 41.72 -1.10
CA THR A 525 -4.10 40.74 -0.82
C THR A 525 -5.47 41.33 -0.51
N ASP A 526 -5.65 42.69 -0.65
CA ASP A 526 -6.89 43.37 -0.33
C ASP A 526 -8.10 42.78 -1.06
N HIS A 527 -7.94 42.36 -2.27
CA HIS A 527 -8.96 41.68 -3.08
C HIS A 527 -9.48 40.40 -2.42
N LEU A 528 -8.65 39.67 -1.67
CA LEU A 528 -9.04 38.43 -0.96
C LEU A 528 -10.01 38.76 0.20
N PHE A 529 -9.99 39.99 0.73
CA PHE A 529 -10.91 40.45 1.77
C PHE A 529 -12.16 41.15 1.21
N GLY A 530 -12.26 41.29 -0.11
CA GLY A 530 -13.37 41.97 -0.79
C GLY A 530 -13.32 43.50 -0.69
N THR A 531 -12.16 44.09 -0.35
CA THR A 531 -11.95 45.49 -0.15
C THR A 531 -11.15 46.19 -1.27
N GLY A 532 -10.60 45.44 -2.20
CA GLY A 532 -9.80 45.93 -3.32
C GLY A 532 -10.25 45.37 -4.68
N PRO A 533 -9.79 45.96 -5.80
CA PRO A 533 -10.01 45.40 -7.13
C PRO A 533 -9.32 44.03 -7.23
N ALA A 534 -9.97 43.08 -7.91
CA ALA A 534 -9.32 41.81 -8.22
C ALA A 534 -8.02 42.09 -9.00
N PRO A 535 -6.94 41.32 -8.76
CA PRO A 535 -5.75 41.42 -9.61
C PRO A 535 -6.15 41.22 -11.05
N ALA A 536 -5.59 42.05 -11.95
CA ALA A 536 -5.79 41.86 -13.39
C ALA A 536 -5.39 40.41 -13.72
N PRO A 537 -6.17 39.67 -14.54
CA PRO A 537 -5.75 38.37 -15.02
C PRO A 537 -4.33 38.53 -15.57
N ALA A 538 -3.40 37.65 -15.15
CA ALA A 538 -2.10 37.62 -15.77
C ALA A 538 -2.32 37.56 -17.29
N GLU A 539 -1.75 38.50 -18.05
CA GLU A 539 -1.86 38.49 -19.49
C GLU A 539 -1.40 37.11 -19.97
N MET A 540 -2.36 36.30 -20.33
CA MET A 540 -2.08 35.09 -21.09
C MET A 540 -1.41 35.57 -22.39
N PRO A 541 -0.33 34.93 -22.86
CA PRO A 541 0.22 35.21 -24.15
C PRO A 541 -0.93 35.18 -25.14
N ALA A 542 -1.10 36.25 -25.94
CA ALA A 542 -2.20 36.43 -26.85
C ALA A 542 -2.49 35.12 -27.58
N GLU A 543 -3.69 34.59 -27.40
CA GLU A 543 -4.19 33.50 -28.26
C GLU A 543 -4.07 34.03 -29.68
N GLU A 544 -3.20 33.42 -30.49
CA GLU A 544 -3.29 33.55 -31.94
C GLU A 544 -4.73 33.24 -32.30
N THR A 545 -5.43 34.23 -32.75
CA THR A 545 -6.82 34.18 -33.21
C THR A 545 -6.96 33.04 -34.21
N LEU A 546 -7.44 31.91 -33.72
CA LEU A 546 -7.95 30.83 -34.58
C LEU A 546 -9.16 31.42 -35.32
N GLN A 547 -8.96 31.80 -36.57
CA GLN A 547 -10.03 32.17 -37.49
C GLN A 547 -11.12 31.09 -37.43
N GLU A 548 -12.34 31.53 -37.19
CA GLU A 548 -13.54 30.69 -37.20
C GLU A 548 -13.58 29.91 -38.55
N ARG A 549 -13.41 28.59 -38.46
CA ARG A 549 -13.71 27.68 -39.57
C ARG A 549 -15.21 27.44 -39.62
N PRO A 550 -15.83 27.53 -40.82
CA PRO A 550 -17.27 27.31 -41.00
C PRO A 550 -17.67 25.89 -40.55
N ARG A 551 -18.78 25.79 -39.84
CA ARG A 551 -19.44 24.54 -39.49
C ARG A 551 -19.88 23.79 -40.74
N GLY A 552 -19.39 22.57 -40.87
CA GLY A 552 -19.98 21.57 -41.76
C GLY A 552 -19.06 21.01 -42.84
N ARG A 553 -18.32 19.96 -42.49
CA ARG A 553 -18.10 18.78 -43.33
C ARG A 553 -17.43 17.67 -42.53
N SER A 554 -17.98 16.48 -42.67
CA SER A 554 -17.50 15.21 -42.18
C SER A 554 -16.00 15.03 -42.46
N ILE A 555 -15.20 14.76 -41.41
CA ILE A 555 -13.78 14.41 -41.54
C ILE A 555 -13.72 12.89 -41.74
N THR A 556 -13.80 12.49 -43.01
CA THR A 556 -13.21 11.23 -43.47
C THR A 556 -12.21 11.58 -44.56
N ALA A 557 -10.98 11.11 -44.37
CA ALA A 557 -9.87 11.13 -45.32
C ALA A 557 -9.20 12.48 -45.61
N ASP A 558 -8.04 12.72 -45.02
CA ASP A 558 -6.77 13.04 -45.74
C ASP A 558 -5.62 13.18 -44.69
N TRP A 559 -4.93 12.12 -44.43
CA TRP A 559 -3.66 12.12 -43.69
C TRP A 559 -2.45 11.85 -44.62
N GLY A 560 -2.59 12.08 -45.90
CA GLY A 560 -1.68 11.59 -46.94
C GLY A 560 -0.62 12.54 -47.47
N THR A 561 -0.51 13.81 -47.03
CA THR A 561 0.40 14.76 -47.72
C THR A 561 1.09 15.75 -46.77
N SER A 562 1.86 15.25 -45.83
CA SER A 562 2.84 16.06 -45.13
C SER A 562 4.18 15.30 -45.05
N PRO A 563 5.35 15.89 -45.34
CA PRO A 563 6.65 15.18 -45.37
C PRO A 563 6.98 14.49 -44.04
N ALA A 564 6.51 15.00 -42.93
CA ALA A 564 6.67 14.38 -41.60
C ALA A 564 5.77 13.14 -41.37
N GLY A 565 4.68 13.00 -42.10
CA GLY A 565 3.78 11.85 -42.07
C GLY A 565 4.35 10.62 -42.78
N GLY A 566 5.17 10.81 -43.77
CA GLY A 566 5.79 9.74 -44.57
C GLY A 566 6.85 8.95 -43.76
N GLU A 567 7.65 9.65 -42.97
CA GLU A 567 8.66 9.01 -42.12
C GLU A 567 8.06 8.26 -40.92
N ALA A 568 7.01 8.80 -40.32
CA ALA A 568 6.27 8.15 -39.27
C ALA A 568 5.52 6.90 -39.75
N GLN A 569 4.89 6.98 -40.95
CA GLN A 569 4.21 5.83 -41.55
C GLN A 569 5.21 4.76 -41.99
N ALA A 570 6.37 5.12 -42.53
CA ALA A 570 7.42 4.16 -42.86
C ALA A 570 7.98 3.43 -41.62
N ALA A 571 8.09 4.14 -40.50
CA ALA A 571 8.50 3.52 -39.22
C ALA A 571 7.43 2.56 -38.65
N ILE A 572 6.16 2.89 -38.80
CA ILE A 572 5.04 2.00 -38.40
C ILE A 572 5.00 0.78 -39.31
N ASP A 573 5.12 0.94 -40.61
CA ASP A 573 5.13 -0.16 -41.58
C ASP A 573 6.34 -1.09 -41.38
N GLN A 574 7.52 -0.55 -41.01
CA GLN A 574 8.69 -1.35 -40.64
C GLN A 574 8.48 -2.12 -39.34
N ALA A 575 7.85 -1.51 -38.34
CA ALA A 575 7.54 -2.17 -37.09
C ALA A 575 6.52 -3.32 -37.27
N GLU A 576 5.48 -3.09 -38.06
CA GLU A 576 4.50 -4.14 -38.38
C GLU A 576 5.09 -5.27 -39.23
N GLU A 577 6.01 -4.97 -40.16
CA GLU A 577 6.68 -6.00 -40.94
C GLU A 577 7.66 -6.82 -40.07
N ALA A 578 8.36 -6.20 -39.15
CA ALA A 578 9.20 -6.87 -38.18
C ALA A 578 8.36 -7.79 -37.24
N GLN A 579 7.21 -7.32 -36.82
CA GLN A 579 6.28 -8.11 -36.01
C GLN A 579 5.67 -9.29 -36.76
N ARG A 580 5.35 -9.14 -38.06
CA ARG A 580 4.89 -10.23 -38.92
C ARG A 580 5.98 -11.27 -39.17
N ARG A 581 7.23 -10.86 -39.38
CA ARG A 581 8.40 -11.75 -39.53
C ARG A 581 8.64 -12.55 -38.25
N LEU A 582 8.53 -11.90 -37.10
CA LEU A 582 8.66 -12.54 -35.79
C LEU A 582 7.54 -13.58 -35.57
N HIS A 583 6.29 -13.23 -35.88
CA HIS A 583 5.13 -14.13 -35.75
C HIS A 583 5.23 -15.35 -36.71
N LYS A 584 5.77 -15.13 -37.92
CA LYS A 584 5.99 -16.20 -38.89
C LYS A 584 7.12 -17.14 -38.43
N ALA A 585 8.21 -16.58 -37.91
CA ALA A 585 9.30 -17.37 -37.33
C ALA A 585 8.86 -18.20 -36.10
N MET A 586 8.02 -17.63 -35.26
CA MET A 586 7.45 -18.35 -34.10
C MET A 586 6.48 -19.46 -34.51
N ASN A 587 5.72 -19.30 -35.59
CA ASN A 587 4.82 -20.35 -36.08
C ASN A 587 5.53 -21.46 -36.90
N GLU A 588 6.66 -21.14 -37.50
CA GLU A 588 7.49 -22.11 -38.23
C GLU A 588 8.41 -22.91 -37.29
N ALA A 589 8.73 -22.40 -36.09
CA ALA A 589 9.57 -23.05 -35.05
C ALA A 589 8.79 -23.96 -34.08
N GLY A 590 7.61 -24.45 -34.47
CA GLY A 590 6.81 -25.37 -33.70
C GLY A 590 7.54 -26.67 -33.33
N GLY A 591 8.28 -26.62 -32.23
CA GLY A 591 8.78 -27.79 -31.55
C GLY A 591 10.31 -27.96 -31.50
N ARG A 592 10.97 -27.22 -30.62
CA ARG A 592 12.16 -27.60 -29.84
C ARG A 592 12.65 -26.41 -29.02
N ASP A 593 12.62 -26.54 -27.69
CA ASP A 593 12.96 -25.47 -26.71
C ASP A 593 14.43 -25.03 -26.69
N GLY A 594 15.28 -25.53 -27.56
CA GLY A 594 16.72 -25.23 -27.59
C GLY A 594 17.16 -24.18 -28.61
N ASP A 595 16.30 -23.83 -29.56
CA ASP A 595 16.69 -23.01 -30.73
C ASP A 595 16.26 -21.56 -30.67
N LEU A 596 15.36 -21.20 -29.76
CA LEU A 596 14.85 -19.84 -29.59
C LEU A 596 15.88 -18.91 -28.93
N ASP A 597 16.69 -19.41 -28.01
CA ASP A 597 17.72 -18.60 -27.34
C ASP A 597 18.86 -18.24 -28.31
N ALA A 598 19.20 -19.15 -29.25
CA ALA A 598 20.19 -18.88 -30.28
C ALA A 598 19.71 -17.89 -31.33
N GLN A 599 18.42 -17.94 -31.73
CA GLN A 599 17.81 -17.01 -32.67
C GLN A 599 17.59 -15.61 -32.06
N PHE A 600 17.30 -15.53 -30.78
CA PHE A 600 17.20 -14.26 -30.05
C PHE A 600 18.55 -13.55 -29.97
N MET A 601 19.64 -14.30 -29.79
CA MET A 601 21.02 -13.77 -29.77
C MET A 601 21.45 -13.30 -31.16
N ASP A 602 20.98 -13.91 -32.23
CA ASP A 602 21.30 -13.51 -33.62
C ASP A 602 20.54 -12.23 -34.02
N ILE A 603 19.30 -12.05 -33.52
CA ILE A 603 18.51 -10.81 -33.72
C ILE A 603 19.15 -9.62 -32.98
N LEU A 604 19.69 -9.82 -31.79
CA LEU A 604 20.41 -8.79 -31.04
C LEU A 604 21.79 -8.45 -31.67
N ALA A 605 22.39 -9.39 -32.37
CA ALA A 605 23.68 -9.20 -33.05
C ALA A 605 23.56 -8.57 -34.46
N GLY A 606 22.42 -8.77 -35.15
CA GLY A 606 22.21 -8.35 -36.53
C GLY A 606 21.52 -7.00 -36.73
N GLY A 607 20.88 -6.46 -35.70
CA GLY A 607 20.22 -5.14 -35.79
C GLY A 607 21.16 -4.04 -35.26
N GLY A 608 21.80 -3.29 -36.15
CA GLY A 608 22.77 -2.22 -35.94
C GLY A 608 22.50 -1.16 -34.82
N VAL A 609 22.16 -1.61 -33.64
CA VAL A 609 22.09 -0.80 -32.43
C VAL A 609 23.48 -0.87 -31.76
N THR A 610 24.33 0.06 -32.08
CA THR A 610 25.57 0.29 -31.31
C THR A 610 25.16 0.75 -29.90
N TRP A 611 25.22 -0.17 -28.97
CA TRP A 611 25.04 0.13 -27.56
C TRP A 611 26.28 0.90 -27.06
N LYS A 612 26.16 2.22 -26.87
CA LYS A 612 27.11 3.01 -26.11
C LYS A 612 26.72 2.83 -24.65
N ALA A 613 27.56 2.13 -23.89
CA ALA A 613 27.44 2.15 -22.43
C ALA A 613 27.43 3.63 -21.96
N PRO A 614 26.52 4.02 -21.05
CA PRO A 614 26.63 5.31 -20.42
C PRO A 614 28.00 5.38 -19.75
N ALA A 615 28.75 6.45 -20.02
CA ALA A 615 30.02 6.70 -19.35
C ALA A 615 29.72 6.93 -17.88
N VAL A 616 29.89 5.90 -17.07
CA VAL A 616 29.93 6.00 -15.62
C VAL A 616 31.36 6.27 -15.27
N GLU A 617 31.72 7.53 -14.98
CA GLU A 617 32.93 7.84 -14.23
C GLU A 617 32.87 7.06 -12.91
N PRO A 618 33.95 6.41 -12.48
CA PRO A 618 33.97 5.69 -11.22
C PRO A 618 33.77 6.71 -10.09
N PRO A 619 32.78 6.54 -9.20
CA PRO A 619 32.66 7.38 -8.03
C PRO A 619 33.88 7.15 -7.15
N ALA A 620 34.52 8.26 -6.77
CA ALA A 620 35.57 8.29 -5.75
C ALA A 620 35.00 7.63 -4.46
N ALA A 621 35.84 6.82 -3.85
CA ALA A 621 35.54 6.07 -2.65
C ALA A 621 34.93 6.96 -1.55
N VAL A 622 33.65 6.71 -1.24
CA VAL A 622 33.05 7.08 0.04
C VAL A 622 32.47 5.79 0.60
N ALA A 623 33.13 5.30 1.64
CA ALA A 623 32.64 4.23 2.48
C ALA A 623 31.43 4.72 3.28
N ALA A 624 30.28 4.05 3.15
CA ALA A 624 29.29 3.83 4.20
C ALA A 624 28.14 2.95 3.70
N GLU A 625 28.01 1.81 4.32
CA GLU A 625 26.80 1.05 4.62
C GLU A 625 25.56 1.30 3.74
N ASN A 626 25.46 0.54 2.64
CA ASN A 626 24.20 0.09 2.10
C ASN A 626 24.43 -1.26 1.42
N ASP A 627 23.64 -2.26 1.79
CA ASP A 627 23.68 -3.66 1.38
C ASP A 627 23.27 -3.85 -0.11
N GLY A 628 23.88 -3.10 -1.02
CA GLY A 628 23.62 -3.05 -2.45
C GLY A 628 24.79 -3.52 -3.28
N ASP A 629 24.90 -4.85 -3.52
CA ASP A 629 25.82 -5.37 -4.56
C ASP A 629 25.40 -4.75 -5.92
N PRO A 630 26.26 -3.91 -6.57
CA PRO A 630 25.92 -3.23 -7.82
C PRO A 630 25.55 -4.18 -8.95
N ARG A 631 25.98 -5.45 -8.87
CA ARG A 631 25.64 -6.48 -9.84
C ARG A 631 24.15 -6.83 -9.83
N LYS A 632 23.42 -6.59 -8.73
CA LYS A 632 21.96 -6.81 -8.67
C LYS A 632 21.22 -5.91 -9.67
N GLU A 633 21.55 -4.64 -9.75
CA GLU A 633 20.94 -3.71 -10.70
C GLU A 633 21.33 -4.03 -12.16
N MET A 634 22.54 -4.52 -12.39
CA MET A 634 22.96 -4.96 -13.72
C MET A 634 22.15 -6.20 -14.16
N VAL A 635 21.97 -7.16 -13.26
CA VAL A 635 21.14 -8.35 -13.48
C VAL A 635 19.68 -7.95 -13.73
N PHE A 636 19.15 -7.02 -12.96
CA PHE A 636 17.80 -6.48 -13.15
C PHE A 636 17.64 -5.83 -14.55
N GLY A 637 18.60 -5.00 -14.98
CA GLY A 637 18.59 -4.38 -16.31
C GLY A 637 18.63 -5.38 -17.48
N ILE A 638 19.22 -6.56 -17.28
CA ILE A 638 19.16 -7.65 -18.26
C ILE A 638 17.73 -8.23 -18.35
N VAL A 639 17.09 -8.46 -17.18
CA VAL A 639 15.72 -8.98 -17.11
C VAL A 639 14.70 -8.00 -17.69
N GLU A 640 14.89 -6.71 -17.44
CA GLU A 640 14.03 -5.63 -17.97
C GLU A 640 14.02 -5.64 -19.51
N LYS A 641 15.17 -5.87 -20.12
CA LYS A 641 15.31 -5.93 -21.59
C LYS A 641 14.83 -7.23 -22.21
N ALA A 642 14.65 -8.28 -21.45
CA ALA A 642 14.20 -9.58 -21.94
C ALA A 642 12.70 -9.67 -22.24
N GLY A 643 11.91 -8.65 -21.88
CA GLY A 643 10.48 -8.58 -22.18
C GLY A 643 9.61 -9.52 -21.33
N GLU A 644 8.36 -9.71 -21.77
CA GLU A 644 7.31 -10.43 -21.00
C GLU A 644 7.52 -11.94 -20.92
N ASP A 645 8.16 -12.56 -21.89
CA ASP A 645 8.45 -14.00 -21.88
C ASP A 645 9.50 -14.38 -20.83
N GLY A 646 10.20 -13.40 -20.29
CA GLY A 646 11.20 -13.56 -19.25
C GLY A 646 12.47 -14.30 -19.71
N ILE A 647 13.49 -14.29 -18.86
CA ILE A 647 14.80 -14.88 -19.12
C ILE A 647 15.25 -15.77 -17.95
N GLY A 648 15.94 -16.87 -18.25
CA GLY A 648 16.45 -17.79 -17.24
C GLY A 648 17.78 -17.33 -16.63
N PRO A 649 18.12 -17.76 -15.37
CA PRO A 649 19.33 -17.34 -14.67
C PRO A 649 20.64 -17.68 -15.40
N GLU A 650 20.69 -18.77 -16.15
CA GLU A 650 21.89 -19.14 -16.93
C GLU A 650 22.08 -18.22 -18.13
N ALA A 651 21.03 -17.89 -18.86
CA ALA A 651 21.09 -16.92 -19.96
C ALA A 651 21.45 -15.53 -19.47
N ILE A 652 20.95 -15.10 -18.29
CA ILE A 652 21.35 -13.86 -17.64
C ILE A 652 22.84 -13.89 -17.32
N ARG A 653 23.36 -15.00 -16.82
CA ARG A 653 24.77 -15.19 -16.49
C ARG A 653 25.65 -15.05 -17.72
N GLU A 654 25.27 -15.65 -18.85
CA GLU A 654 25.99 -15.56 -20.11
C GLU A 654 26.03 -14.12 -20.66
N ILE A 655 24.90 -13.42 -20.59
CA ILE A 655 24.83 -12.01 -20.97
C ILE A 655 25.70 -11.17 -20.05
N PHE A 656 25.65 -11.41 -18.74
CA PHE A 656 26.48 -10.70 -17.76
C PHE A 656 27.98 -10.93 -18.02
N ASP A 657 28.40 -12.17 -18.28
CA ASP A 657 29.77 -12.55 -18.58
C ASP A 657 30.29 -11.84 -19.83
N ARG A 658 29.45 -11.73 -20.85
CA ARG A 658 29.78 -11.09 -22.12
C ARG A 658 29.91 -9.57 -22.04
N PHE A 659 29.02 -8.90 -21.28
CA PHE A 659 28.94 -7.44 -21.30
C PHE A 659 29.56 -6.76 -20.09
N PHE A 660 29.63 -7.38 -18.92
CA PHE A 660 30.11 -6.73 -17.69
C PHE A 660 31.45 -7.28 -17.18
N LYS A 661 31.78 -8.51 -17.47
CA LYS A 661 33.09 -9.09 -17.11
C LYS A 661 34.28 -8.35 -17.76
N PRO A 662 34.23 -7.90 -19.04
CA PRO A 662 35.30 -7.10 -19.62
C PRO A 662 35.56 -5.75 -18.88
N HIS A 663 34.57 -5.29 -18.10
CA HIS A 663 34.64 -4.06 -17.28
C HIS A 663 35.01 -4.32 -15.82
N GLY A 664 35.49 -5.53 -15.48
CA GLY A 664 36.04 -5.87 -14.17
C GLY A 664 34.99 -6.39 -13.15
N TYR A 665 33.76 -6.71 -13.58
CA TYR A 665 32.75 -7.27 -12.70
C TYR A 665 32.81 -8.81 -12.74
N GLU A 666 32.88 -9.44 -11.55
CA GLU A 666 32.75 -10.91 -11.44
C GLU A 666 31.33 -11.36 -11.76
N THR A 667 31.21 -12.35 -12.65
CA THR A 667 29.92 -12.92 -13.04
C THR A 667 29.27 -13.66 -11.88
N PRO A 668 28.04 -13.29 -11.45
CA PRO A 668 27.36 -13.99 -10.38
C PRO A 668 26.98 -15.41 -10.79
N HIS A 669 26.97 -16.34 -9.82
CA HIS A 669 26.50 -17.70 -10.07
C HIS A 669 24.98 -17.72 -10.35
N ALA A 670 24.49 -18.59 -11.24
CA ALA A 670 23.08 -18.67 -11.61
C ALA A 670 22.13 -18.83 -10.41
N ALA A 671 22.54 -19.60 -9.39
CA ALA A 671 21.79 -19.71 -8.13
C ALA A 671 21.70 -18.38 -7.36
N THR A 672 22.74 -17.54 -7.43
CA THR A 672 22.77 -16.21 -6.81
C THR A 672 21.87 -15.24 -7.57
N ILE A 673 21.93 -15.28 -8.92
CA ILE A 673 21.00 -14.52 -9.81
C ILE A 673 19.55 -14.90 -9.49
N GLY A 674 19.24 -16.19 -9.43
CA GLY A 674 17.90 -16.69 -9.11
C GLY A 674 17.41 -16.24 -7.71
N ARG A 675 18.30 -16.14 -6.73
CA ARG A 675 17.98 -15.65 -5.38
C ARG A 675 17.71 -14.14 -5.40
N TRP A 676 18.53 -13.35 -6.09
CA TRP A 676 18.34 -11.90 -6.20
C TRP A 676 17.02 -11.57 -6.88
N LEU A 677 16.73 -12.19 -8.03
CA LEU A 677 15.50 -11.96 -8.77
C LEU A 677 14.25 -12.50 -8.05
N GLY A 678 14.39 -13.57 -7.27
CA GLY A 678 13.31 -14.10 -6.47
C GLY A 678 12.94 -13.24 -5.26
N ALA A 679 13.88 -12.41 -4.79
CA ALA A 679 13.67 -11.47 -3.69
C ALA A 679 13.32 -10.05 -4.18
N ASP A 680 13.44 -9.75 -5.47
CA ASP A 680 13.18 -8.42 -6.03
C ASP A 680 11.66 -8.25 -6.31
N PRO A 681 10.98 -7.31 -5.67
CA PRO A 681 9.54 -7.09 -5.85
C PRO A 681 9.15 -6.63 -7.25
N ARG A 682 10.10 -6.08 -8.02
CA ARG A 682 9.91 -5.63 -9.40
C ARG A 682 9.83 -6.79 -10.40
N VAL A 683 10.15 -8.01 -9.97
CA VAL A 683 10.28 -9.19 -10.84
C VAL A 683 9.17 -10.19 -10.55
N HIS A 684 8.69 -10.87 -11.57
CA HIS A 684 7.78 -12.02 -11.46
C HIS A 684 8.26 -13.18 -12.32
N LYS A 685 7.69 -14.36 -12.12
CA LYS A 685 7.99 -15.56 -12.90
C LYS A 685 6.87 -15.85 -13.89
N PRO A 686 6.99 -15.45 -15.17
CA PRO A 686 5.97 -15.73 -16.18
C PRO A 686 5.87 -17.23 -16.49
N LYS A 687 7.00 -17.94 -16.43
CA LYS A 687 7.10 -19.41 -16.57
C LYS A 687 8.09 -19.99 -15.55
N PHE A 688 8.02 -21.28 -15.29
CA PHE A 688 8.96 -21.95 -14.38
C PHE A 688 10.41 -21.71 -14.83
N GLY A 689 11.25 -21.19 -13.92
CA GLY A 689 12.66 -20.92 -14.17
C GLY A 689 12.97 -19.67 -15.00
N ARG A 690 11.98 -18.85 -15.37
CA ARG A 690 12.17 -17.57 -16.06
C ARG A 690 11.70 -16.39 -15.23
N TYR A 691 12.36 -15.26 -15.39
CA TYR A 691 12.11 -14.01 -14.66
C TYR A 691 11.83 -12.89 -15.65
N ALA A 692 10.80 -12.08 -15.39
CA ALA A 692 10.43 -10.90 -16.15
C ALA A 692 10.11 -9.74 -15.22
N VAL A 693 10.27 -8.50 -15.67
CA VAL A 693 9.89 -7.32 -14.92
C VAL A 693 8.38 -7.16 -14.96
N ARG A 694 7.79 -6.83 -13.82
CA ARG A 694 6.37 -6.44 -13.76
C ARG A 694 6.22 -5.09 -14.46
N ARG A 695 5.36 -4.98 -15.46
CA ARG A 695 5.11 -3.70 -16.17
C ARG A 695 4.56 -2.60 -15.28
N ASP A 696 4.08 -2.93 -14.08
CA ASP A 696 3.47 -1.98 -13.13
C ASP A 696 4.50 -1.36 -12.18
N ALA A 697 5.80 -1.61 -12.37
CA ALA A 697 6.89 -1.11 -11.53
C ALA A 697 7.73 0.01 -12.19
N SER A 698 7.24 0.60 -13.30
CA SER A 698 7.89 1.74 -13.95
C SER A 698 7.12 3.04 -13.73
#